data_065b6d899427c3e5174e02274422b7d4
#
_entry.id   065b6d899427c3e5174e02274422b7d4
#
_cell.length_a   1.000
_cell.length_b   1.000
_cell.length_c   1.000
_cell.angle_alpha   90.00
_cell.angle_beta   90.00
_cell.angle_gamma   90.00
#
_symmetry.space_group_name_H-M   'P 1'
#
loop_
_entity.id
_entity.type
_entity.pdbx_description
1 polymer ?
#
loop_
_entity_poly.entity_id
_entity_poly.type
_entity_poly.pdbx_seq_one_letter_code
_entity_poly.pdbx_strand_id
1 'polypeptide(L)'
;MRWRDIAMIGVWLLTACRPERPVTSSIIIDLEKPTQPVQEALYGVTLEEMNHAVEGGIYAEMIRNRSLEDGVVPYGCLYDAARNVIVTPAGWQIPFVSPYTIPGWRPLSSNTLLTIDTHNPLNEDNRRSLFVQVASSGGYGGAVAEGFRGIALVRGEQYDLSFYLRGRHGQSISVALCDTLAGRLLSKPHVVYMPDVWTCFRHTFTATDSARNATLVFEADSGASFYLDVVSLFPKKTWKGRSNGLRADLMEAVAGLSPAFVRFPGGAFVESYTSVMVPDWEGTVGAIESRKPLWSIWGYGTTNGVGFYEYLQLCEDLNARPIYVMNAGVLNQRFRSRYEDMRNMGLLALRAAGAVAYANGPATDPQSGGRRATHGHTAPFGLSDVAFGDANYGEEYARRYLFLRRALRDTFPQVAVMASDSAAVQNLHADRIHTRYLMDADQLMAGSACFETKIRSLRKAELFVGAFGAAWGDEGGTMRAAVGEAAFLVGVEHSPAHICGVSYSPLLGHTGFPLNGTPAILFDASRVVKTPSYHVLKMFAGHRGKELLVTEVNTYHKPLVTCGRASIAFSGDEFEAGEIALDGAVQSIIPEKEEPPGGVKYMQLGDSMICNYTLSVRVRPLKRGATMRLQVRDNGLNDERRSAVSLVLTDTAALLYRCAGTLRQPLTKVVPLSLSKDAWSTVQIECRDETIRCRIDRVELPEATLPFISSLLSVATYDPDTKTIILKVVNTTMHEEWTSLDVKGRKVEDEAELLQLSARPESRNTFKHPDSVKPVRQAIRFPMQRPIRYGFPPNSVTILRLKVKE
;
A
#
# COMPACT_ATOMS: atom_id res chain seq x y z
N MET A 1 26.58 -62.21 45.77
CA MET A 1 25.24 -61.66 45.34
C MET A 1 25.37 -60.21 45.06
N ARG A 2 25.17 -59.88 43.82
CA ARG A 2 25.49 -58.56 43.21
C ARG A 2 24.37 -57.56 43.39
N TRP A 3 24.70 -56.39 43.85
CA TRP A 3 23.86 -55.20 43.98
C TRP A 3 23.45 -54.68 42.57
N ARG A 4 22.46 -55.23 41.93
CA ARG A 4 22.04 -54.78 40.60
C ARG A 4 20.52 -54.78 40.31
N ASP A 5 19.68 -55.14 41.29
CA ASP A 5 18.23 -55.35 41.05
C ASP A 5 17.29 -54.48 41.89
N ILE A 6 17.74 -53.33 42.38
CA ILE A 6 16.86 -52.38 43.14
C ILE A 6 16.73 -50.98 42.45
N ALA A 7 17.10 -50.87 41.18
CA ALA A 7 17.04 -49.58 40.49
C ALA A 7 15.92 -49.44 39.42
N MET A 8 14.90 -50.32 39.42
CA MET A 8 13.85 -50.33 38.39
C MET A 8 12.40 -50.23 38.86
N ILE A 9 12.12 -49.78 40.09
CA ILE A 9 10.74 -49.52 40.55
C ILE A 9 10.51 -48.05 40.94
N GLY A 10 11.44 -47.16 40.74
CA GLY A 10 11.35 -45.73 41.14
C GLY A 10 10.98 -44.75 40.04
N VAL A 11 10.68 -45.18 38.77
CA VAL A 11 10.53 -44.21 37.67
C VAL A 11 9.05 -44.08 37.16
N TRP A 12 8.08 -44.77 37.75
CA TRP A 12 6.69 -44.77 37.28
C TRP A 12 5.71 -43.94 38.11
N LEU A 13 6.14 -43.04 38.97
CA LEU A 13 5.23 -42.21 39.79
C LEU A 13 5.50 -40.72 39.79
N LEU A 14 6.18 -40.20 38.76
CA LEU A 14 6.32 -38.75 38.51
C LEU A 14 5.65 -38.25 37.23
N THR A 15 4.63 -38.97 36.74
CA THR A 15 3.65 -38.43 35.82
C THR A 15 2.44 -37.87 36.58
N ALA A 16 2.67 -37.26 37.70
CA ALA A 16 1.63 -36.68 38.53
C ALA A 16 1.57 -35.16 38.27
N CYS A 17 0.44 -34.75 37.77
CA CYS A 17 -0.07 -33.40 37.84
C CYS A 17 0.90 -32.29 37.43
N ARG A 18 1.05 -32.05 36.14
CA ARG A 18 1.27 -30.66 35.72
C ARG A 18 0.06 -29.88 36.24
N PRO A 19 0.21 -28.85 37.08
CA PRO A 19 -0.92 -28.03 37.50
C PRO A 19 -1.65 -27.56 36.25
N GLU A 20 -2.97 -27.75 36.18
CA GLU A 20 -3.77 -27.23 35.10
C GLU A 20 -3.51 -25.72 35.02
N ARG A 21 -3.01 -25.23 33.88
CA ARG A 21 -2.78 -23.81 33.70
C ARG A 21 -4.11 -23.08 33.84
N PRO A 22 -4.17 -21.99 34.61
CA PRO A 22 -5.42 -21.29 34.81
C PRO A 22 -5.92 -20.77 33.47
N VAL A 23 -7.21 -20.92 33.24
CA VAL A 23 -7.90 -20.32 32.09
C VAL A 23 -8.06 -18.82 32.39
N THR A 24 -7.51 -17.98 31.52
CA THR A 24 -7.48 -16.53 31.68
C THR A 24 -8.52 -15.81 30.82
N SER A 25 -9.06 -16.50 29.81
CA SER A 25 -10.01 -15.94 28.85
C SER A 25 -11.05 -16.97 28.39
N SER A 26 -12.14 -16.50 27.79
CA SER A 26 -13.15 -17.38 27.19
C SER A 26 -13.65 -16.85 25.86
N ILE A 27 -13.95 -17.80 24.97
CA ILE A 27 -14.59 -17.52 23.67
C ILE A 27 -15.84 -18.39 23.60
N ILE A 28 -16.98 -17.75 23.40
CA ILE A 28 -18.27 -18.42 23.24
C ILE A 28 -18.76 -18.16 21.82
N ILE A 29 -18.98 -19.23 21.06
CA ILE A 29 -19.55 -19.19 19.70
C ILE A 29 -21.00 -19.66 19.79
N ASP A 30 -21.93 -18.85 19.34
CA ASP A 30 -23.36 -19.13 19.50
C ASP A 30 -24.03 -19.38 18.14
N LEU A 31 -24.39 -20.66 17.87
CA LEU A 31 -25.11 -21.06 16.65
C LEU A 31 -26.62 -20.96 16.79
N GLU A 32 -27.16 -20.63 17.98
CA GLU A 32 -28.59 -20.46 18.18
C GLU A 32 -29.04 -19.03 17.85
N LYS A 33 -28.09 -18.06 17.86
CA LYS A 33 -28.36 -16.67 17.51
C LYS A 33 -28.41 -16.47 15.99
N PRO A 34 -29.18 -15.48 15.51
CA PRO A 34 -29.22 -15.13 14.09
C PRO A 34 -27.82 -14.82 13.52
N THR A 35 -27.54 -15.36 12.36
CA THR A 35 -26.31 -15.13 11.61
C THR A 35 -26.44 -13.95 10.66
N GLN A 36 -25.31 -13.43 10.18
CA GLN A 36 -25.27 -12.43 9.13
C GLN A 36 -24.48 -12.99 7.92
N PRO A 37 -24.90 -12.71 6.69
CA PRO A 37 -24.14 -13.16 5.53
C PRO A 37 -22.78 -12.47 5.50
N VAL A 38 -21.75 -13.24 5.16
CA VAL A 38 -20.39 -12.73 4.97
C VAL A 38 -20.25 -12.18 3.55
N GLN A 39 -19.61 -11.03 3.40
CA GLN A 39 -19.28 -10.46 2.09
C GLN A 39 -18.30 -11.35 1.33
N GLU A 40 -18.73 -11.93 0.21
CA GLU A 40 -17.88 -12.81 -0.61
C GLU A 40 -16.66 -12.07 -1.17
N ALA A 41 -16.84 -10.85 -1.62
CA ALA A 41 -15.81 -10.04 -2.26
C ALA A 41 -15.05 -9.12 -1.28
N LEU A 42 -14.84 -9.55 -0.02
CA LEU A 42 -14.23 -8.70 1.00
C LEU A 42 -12.74 -8.45 0.77
N TYR A 43 -11.96 -9.48 0.41
CA TYR A 43 -10.49 -9.37 0.28
C TYR A 43 -10.07 -9.17 -1.17
N GLY A 44 -9.28 -8.14 -1.41
CA GLY A 44 -8.70 -7.87 -2.71
C GLY A 44 -7.32 -7.25 -2.62
N VAL A 45 -6.82 -6.75 -3.74
CA VAL A 45 -5.51 -6.12 -3.83
C VAL A 45 -5.60 -4.75 -4.48
N THR A 46 -4.73 -3.85 -4.05
CA THR A 46 -4.47 -2.59 -4.72
C THR A 46 -3.13 -2.67 -5.41
N LEU A 47 -3.11 -2.43 -6.71
CA LEU A 47 -1.91 -2.30 -7.52
C LEU A 47 -1.72 -0.84 -7.87
N GLU A 48 -0.71 -0.23 -7.27
CA GLU A 48 -0.31 1.15 -7.50
C GLU A 48 1.11 1.16 -8.07
N GLU A 49 1.39 2.10 -8.99
CA GLU A 49 2.75 2.34 -9.49
C GLU A 49 3.58 3.05 -8.41
N MET A 50 3.88 2.29 -7.35
CA MET A 50 4.65 2.68 -6.18
C MET A 50 5.68 1.59 -5.87
N ASN A 51 6.86 1.96 -5.37
CA ASN A 51 7.91 0.99 -5.00
C ASN A 51 8.36 0.08 -6.15
N HIS A 52 8.26 0.53 -7.40
CA HIS A 52 8.46 -0.32 -8.58
C HIS A 52 7.58 -1.58 -8.57
N ALA A 53 6.35 -1.48 -8.06
CA ALA A 53 5.44 -2.63 -8.00
C ALA A 53 5.01 -3.10 -9.38
N VAL A 54 4.89 -2.19 -10.33
CA VAL A 54 4.48 -2.47 -11.71
C VAL A 54 5.67 -2.36 -12.65
N GLU A 55 6.19 -1.17 -12.90
CA GLU A 55 7.40 -0.95 -13.71
C GLU A 55 8.64 -1.45 -12.97
N GLY A 56 9.26 -2.54 -13.46
CA GLY A 56 10.35 -3.26 -12.78
C GLY A 56 9.86 -4.26 -11.72
N GLY A 57 8.55 -4.48 -11.62
CA GLY A 57 7.89 -5.40 -10.71
C GLY A 57 7.06 -6.46 -11.44
N ILE A 58 5.73 -6.37 -11.36
CA ILE A 58 4.86 -7.37 -12.02
C ILE A 58 4.96 -7.33 -13.55
N TYR A 59 5.33 -6.20 -14.15
CA TYR A 59 5.64 -6.14 -15.57
C TYR A 59 6.92 -6.91 -15.87
N ALA A 60 6.84 -7.86 -16.77
CA ALA A 60 7.98 -8.75 -17.06
C ALA A 60 9.06 -8.12 -17.93
N GLU A 61 8.94 -6.83 -18.29
CA GLU A 61 10.01 -6.07 -18.98
C GLU A 61 11.27 -6.03 -18.12
N MET A 62 12.38 -6.47 -18.67
CA MET A 62 13.66 -6.58 -17.97
C MET A 62 14.54 -5.34 -18.19
N ILE A 63 14.24 -4.50 -19.18
CA ILE A 63 15.01 -3.29 -19.50
C ILE A 63 14.41 -2.08 -18.82
N ARG A 64 15.16 -1.47 -17.94
CA ARG A 64 14.80 -0.19 -17.33
C ARG A 64 14.94 0.95 -18.34
N ASN A 65 13.97 1.87 -18.36
CA ASN A 65 14.00 3.04 -19.24
C ASN A 65 14.14 2.64 -20.72
N ARG A 66 13.31 1.67 -21.15
CA ARG A 66 13.37 1.08 -22.50
C ARG A 66 13.16 2.10 -23.62
N SER A 67 12.36 3.14 -23.39
CA SER A 67 12.03 4.23 -24.32
C SER A 67 12.81 5.51 -24.06
N LEU A 68 13.78 5.48 -23.13
CA LEU A 68 14.72 6.58 -22.82
C LEU A 68 14.06 7.89 -22.35
N GLU A 69 12.80 7.83 -21.98
CA GLU A 69 12.02 8.98 -21.51
C GLU A 69 12.19 9.25 -20.01
N ASP A 70 12.76 8.31 -19.22
CA ASP A 70 13.10 8.49 -17.80
C ASP A 70 14.38 9.35 -17.67
N GLY A 71 14.54 10.02 -16.52
CA GLY A 71 15.67 10.89 -16.23
C GLY A 71 15.49 12.35 -16.68
N VAL A 72 14.29 12.72 -17.13
CA VAL A 72 13.92 14.11 -17.41
C VAL A 72 13.33 14.73 -16.14
N VAL A 73 13.70 16.00 -15.87
CA VAL A 73 13.01 16.76 -14.82
C VAL A 73 11.54 16.91 -15.21
N PRO A 74 10.59 16.40 -14.39
CA PRO A 74 9.18 16.42 -14.73
C PRO A 74 8.66 17.84 -14.92
N TYR A 75 7.73 18.02 -15.84
CA TYR A 75 7.16 19.31 -16.16
C TYR A 75 6.65 20.06 -14.91
N GLY A 76 7.04 21.31 -14.75
CA GLY A 76 6.70 22.15 -13.61
C GLY A 76 7.51 21.89 -12.33
N CYS A 77 8.42 20.90 -12.31
CA CYS A 77 9.35 20.67 -11.22
C CYS A 77 10.67 21.41 -11.44
N LEU A 78 11.37 21.71 -10.35
CA LEU A 78 12.72 22.29 -10.36
C LEU A 78 13.75 21.26 -9.87
N TYR A 79 14.89 21.17 -10.52
CA TYR A 79 15.98 20.31 -10.05
C TYR A 79 16.90 21.08 -9.12
N ASP A 80 17.08 20.62 -7.89
CA ASP A 80 18.06 21.08 -6.92
C ASP A 80 19.30 20.17 -7.01
N ALA A 81 20.32 20.65 -7.69
CA ALA A 81 21.58 19.91 -7.90
C ALA A 81 22.38 19.72 -6.61
N ALA A 82 22.24 20.62 -5.63
CA ALA A 82 22.98 20.52 -4.37
C ALA A 82 22.49 19.36 -3.50
N ARG A 83 21.20 19.00 -3.63
CA ARG A 83 20.54 17.95 -2.85
C ARG A 83 20.22 16.71 -3.67
N ASN A 84 20.41 16.75 -4.98
CA ASN A 84 19.93 15.71 -5.91
C ASN A 84 18.44 15.38 -5.71
N VAL A 85 17.62 16.41 -5.69
CA VAL A 85 16.17 16.29 -5.57
C VAL A 85 15.47 17.11 -6.65
N ILE A 86 14.28 16.70 -7.04
CA ILE A 86 13.33 17.58 -7.70
C ILE A 86 12.42 18.21 -6.66
N VAL A 87 12.15 19.51 -6.85
CA VAL A 87 11.17 20.26 -6.05
C VAL A 87 9.92 20.41 -6.89
N THR A 88 8.82 19.83 -6.45
CA THR A 88 7.54 19.89 -7.16
C THR A 88 6.87 21.26 -7.00
N PRO A 89 5.88 21.61 -7.81
CA PRO A 89 5.11 22.86 -7.64
C PRO A 89 4.43 22.98 -6.27
N ALA A 90 4.23 21.87 -5.58
CA ALA A 90 3.66 21.82 -4.23
C ALA A 90 4.73 21.89 -3.12
N GLY A 91 6.02 21.95 -3.49
CA GLY A 91 7.13 22.02 -2.56
C GLY A 91 7.65 20.66 -2.07
N TRP A 92 7.22 19.55 -2.64
CA TRP A 92 7.78 18.22 -2.36
C TRP A 92 9.21 18.12 -2.88
N GLN A 93 10.09 17.56 -2.05
CA GLN A 93 11.44 17.20 -2.42
C GLN A 93 11.51 15.69 -2.62
N ILE A 94 11.75 15.27 -3.86
CA ILE A 94 11.80 13.87 -4.24
C ILE A 94 13.23 13.57 -4.71
N PRO A 95 13.87 12.51 -4.20
CA PRO A 95 15.16 12.08 -4.69
C PRO A 95 15.12 11.90 -6.20
N PHE A 96 16.10 12.49 -6.89
CA PHE A 96 16.19 12.45 -8.34
C PHE A 96 17.61 12.15 -8.77
N VAL A 97 17.74 11.20 -9.67
CA VAL A 97 19.03 10.93 -10.30
C VAL A 97 19.33 12.13 -11.20
N SER A 98 20.57 12.60 -11.19
CA SER A 98 21.00 13.73 -12.01
C SER A 98 20.45 13.67 -13.44
N PRO A 99 19.91 14.78 -13.99
CA PRO A 99 19.38 14.81 -15.36
C PRO A 99 20.46 14.59 -16.42
N TYR A 100 21.72 14.52 -16.00
CA TYR A 100 22.86 14.19 -16.86
C TYR A 100 23.17 12.70 -16.95
N THR A 101 22.41 11.85 -16.23
CA THR A 101 22.53 10.39 -16.31
C THR A 101 21.35 9.81 -17.10
N ILE A 102 21.59 8.68 -17.75
CA ILE A 102 20.55 7.94 -18.46
C ILE A 102 20.19 6.73 -17.58
N PRO A 103 19.07 6.76 -16.84
CA PRO A 103 18.72 5.69 -15.92
C PRO A 103 18.70 4.32 -16.59
N GLY A 104 19.42 3.35 -16.04
CA GLY A 104 19.48 1.98 -16.55
C GLY A 104 20.43 1.77 -17.72
N TRP A 105 21.16 2.81 -18.17
CA TRP A 105 22.11 2.74 -19.29
C TRP A 105 23.46 3.28 -18.92
N ARG A 106 24.53 2.64 -19.45
CA ARG A 106 25.90 3.13 -19.31
C ARG A 106 26.74 2.79 -20.55
N PRO A 107 27.86 3.49 -20.79
CA PRO A 107 28.79 3.12 -21.84
C PRO A 107 29.44 1.75 -21.57
N LEU A 108 29.71 0.98 -22.64
CA LEU A 108 30.41 -0.30 -22.56
C LEU A 108 31.88 -0.11 -22.21
N SER A 109 32.48 0.93 -22.72
CA SER A 109 33.91 1.25 -22.58
C SER A 109 34.15 2.77 -22.54
N SER A 110 35.33 3.18 -22.10
CA SER A 110 35.69 4.61 -21.96
C SER A 110 35.76 5.37 -23.29
N ASN A 111 35.82 4.66 -24.43
CA ASN A 111 35.82 5.26 -25.77
C ASN A 111 34.39 5.43 -26.33
N THR A 112 33.35 5.25 -25.49
CA THR A 112 31.96 5.40 -25.90
C THR A 112 31.32 6.60 -25.24
N LEU A 113 30.67 7.44 -26.06
CA LEU A 113 29.78 8.49 -25.60
C LEU A 113 28.33 8.03 -25.77
N LEU A 114 27.56 8.18 -24.71
CA LEU A 114 26.08 8.02 -24.70
C LEU A 114 25.45 9.38 -24.50
N THR A 115 24.55 9.75 -25.39
CA THR A 115 23.74 10.96 -25.26
C THR A 115 22.28 10.69 -25.64
N ILE A 116 21.38 11.52 -25.13
CA ILE A 116 19.99 11.49 -25.56
C ILE A 116 19.82 12.42 -26.74
N ASP A 117 19.31 11.89 -27.84
CA ASP A 117 18.90 12.67 -29.01
C ASP A 117 17.37 12.90 -29.00
N THR A 118 16.96 14.11 -29.36
CA THR A 118 15.56 14.53 -29.49
C THR A 118 15.22 15.05 -30.89
N HIS A 119 16.19 15.04 -31.81
CA HIS A 119 16.03 15.56 -33.16
C HIS A 119 15.52 14.49 -34.14
N ASN A 120 15.76 13.24 -33.82
CA ASN A 120 15.38 12.08 -34.65
C ASN A 120 14.47 11.13 -33.86
N PRO A 121 13.27 11.53 -33.43
CA PRO A 121 12.39 10.70 -32.63
C PRO A 121 11.92 9.46 -33.41
N LEU A 122 11.62 8.38 -32.67
CA LEU A 122 10.97 7.22 -33.25
C LEU A 122 9.54 7.56 -33.71
N ASN A 123 8.80 8.26 -32.85
CA ASN A 123 7.44 8.75 -33.11
C ASN A 123 7.13 9.94 -32.22
N GLU A 124 5.89 10.42 -32.22
CA GLU A 124 5.45 11.58 -31.44
C GLU A 124 5.39 11.33 -29.92
N ASP A 125 5.19 10.09 -29.50
CA ASP A 125 5.08 9.68 -28.11
C ASP A 125 6.45 9.34 -27.50
N ASN A 126 7.37 8.73 -28.29
CA ASN A 126 8.75 8.45 -27.90
C ASN A 126 9.67 9.43 -28.64
N ARG A 127 9.91 10.56 -27.98
CA ARG A 127 10.67 11.68 -28.58
C ARG A 127 12.18 11.64 -28.34
N ARG A 128 12.63 10.68 -27.52
CA ARG A 128 14.00 10.58 -27.06
C ARG A 128 14.56 9.24 -27.51
N SER A 129 15.78 9.26 -28.04
CA SER A 129 16.49 8.06 -28.41
C SER A 129 17.90 8.09 -27.83
N LEU A 130 18.53 6.94 -27.64
CA LEU A 130 19.90 6.81 -27.20
C LEU A 130 20.84 6.90 -28.41
N PHE A 131 21.58 7.98 -28.52
CA PHE A 131 22.68 8.09 -29.45
C PHE A 131 23.94 7.51 -28.82
N VAL A 132 24.53 6.54 -29.52
CA VAL A 132 25.77 5.86 -29.15
C VAL A 132 26.84 6.21 -30.15
N GLN A 133 27.98 6.76 -29.68
CA GLN A 133 29.10 7.08 -30.50
C GLN A 133 30.38 6.41 -29.96
N VAL A 134 30.98 5.55 -30.77
CA VAL A 134 32.24 4.90 -30.44
C VAL A 134 33.39 5.70 -31.11
N ALA A 135 34.40 6.07 -30.34
CA ALA A 135 35.56 6.82 -30.87
C ALA A 135 36.30 6.03 -31.95
N SER A 136 36.90 6.72 -32.90
CA SER A 136 37.63 6.09 -33.99
C SER A 136 38.94 5.43 -33.55
N SER A 137 39.41 5.72 -32.34
CA SER A 137 40.56 5.10 -31.71
C SER A 137 40.16 4.41 -30.42
N GLY A 138 40.73 3.29 -30.04
CA GLY A 138 40.48 2.60 -28.77
C GLY A 138 39.69 1.28 -28.87
N GLY A 139 39.47 0.75 -30.07
CA GLY A 139 38.81 -0.53 -30.27
C GLY A 139 37.27 -0.45 -30.19
N TYR A 140 36.62 -1.52 -29.75
CA TYR A 140 35.15 -1.63 -29.66
C TYR A 140 34.57 -0.78 -28.53
N GLY A 141 33.31 -0.46 -28.67
CA GLY A 141 32.53 0.26 -27.68
C GLY A 141 31.05 -0.03 -27.83
N GLY A 142 30.20 0.73 -27.15
CA GLY A 142 28.78 0.53 -27.28
C GLY A 142 27.98 0.89 -26.02
N ALA A 143 26.76 0.37 -25.91
CA ALA A 143 25.83 0.63 -24.81
C ALA A 143 25.51 -0.63 -24.01
N VAL A 144 25.32 -0.44 -22.71
CA VAL A 144 24.94 -1.49 -21.76
C VAL A 144 23.63 -1.10 -21.09
N ALA A 145 22.60 -1.94 -21.22
CA ALA A 145 21.37 -1.84 -20.47
C ALA A 145 21.46 -2.73 -19.21
N GLU A 146 21.27 -2.12 -18.04
CA GLU A 146 21.48 -2.74 -16.72
C GLU A 146 20.22 -3.37 -16.10
N GLY A 147 19.06 -3.19 -16.73
CA GLY A 147 17.77 -3.62 -16.17
C GLY A 147 17.40 -2.89 -14.89
N PHE A 148 16.52 -3.52 -14.13
CA PHE A 148 16.08 -3.03 -12.81
C PHE A 148 17.00 -3.58 -11.70
N ARG A 149 18.22 -3.04 -11.60
CA ARG A 149 19.29 -3.55 -10.72
C ARG A 149 19.73 -4.97 -11.05
N GLY A 150 19.85 -5.26 -12.35
CA GLY A 150 20.26 -6.53 -12.93
C GLY A 150 19.16 -7.20 -13.76
N ILE A 151 19.60 -7.97 -14.72
CA ILE A 151 18.75 -8.85 -15.54
C ILE A 151 18.92 -10.27 -15.02
N ALA A 152 17.81 -10.88 -14.56
CA ALA A 152 17.84 -12.24 -14.04
C ALA A 152 17.71 -13.26 -15.18
N LEU A 153 18.69 -14.15 -15.34
CA LEU A 153 18.69 -15.21 -16.33
C LEU A 153 18.67 -16.59 -15.65
N VAL A 154 17.96 -17.52 -16.25
CA VAL A 154 17.94 -18.94 -15.88
C VAL A 154 18.48 -19.74 -17.03
N ARG A 155 19.47 -20.60 -16.78
CA ARG A 155 20.10 -21.44 -17.79
C ARG A 155 19.07 -22.26 -18.59
N GLY A 156 19.17 -22.17 -19.91
CA GLY A 156 18.28 -22.89 -20.84
C GLY A 156 16.95 -22.18 -21.11
N GLU A 157 16.59 -21.16 -20.37
CA GLU A 157 15.39 -20.37 -20.62
C GLU A 157 15.60 -19.40 -21.79
N GLN A 158 14.50 -19.02 -22.43
CA GLN A 158 14.49 -18.14 -23.59
C GLN A 158 14.00 -16.74 -23.22
N TYR A 159 14.59 -15.74 -23.90
CA TYR A 159 14.31 -14.32 -23.69
C TYR A 159 14.12 -13.66 -25.05
N ASP A 160 12.98 -13.02 -25.24
CA ASP A 160 12.60 -12.33 -26.46
C ASP A 160 13.05 -10.87 -26.38
N LEU A 161 13.98 -10.50 -27.26
CA LEU A 161 14.48 -9.15 -27.44
C LEU A 161 13.75 -8.48 -28.60
N SER A 162 13.37 -7.21 -28.41
CA SER A 162 13.03 -6.31 -29.51
C SER A 162 13.64 -4.94 -29.27
N PHE A 163 14.05 -4.26 -30.33
CA PHE A 163 14.58 -2.90 -30.26
C PHE A 163 14.48 -2.19 -31.61
N TYR A 164 14.36 -0.89 -31.57
CA TYR A 164 14.50 -0.05 -32.73
C TYR A 164 15.93 0.43 -32.87
N LEU A 165 16.48 0.31 -34.09
CA LEU A 165 17.85 0.69 -34.46
C LEU A 165 17.81 1.60 -35.67
N ARG A 166 18.65 2.61 -35.65
CA ARG A 166 19.01 3.43 -36.78
C ARG A 166 20.51 3.75 -36.69
N GLY A 167 21.23 3.68 -37.82
CA GLY A 167 22.65 3.94 -37.82
C GLY A 167 23.20 4.14 -39.22
N ARG A 168 24.53 4.10 -39.37
CA ARG A 168 25.18 4.27 -40.65
C ARG A 168 25.14 2.95 -41.42
N HIS A 169 24.59 2.99 -42.63
CA HIS A 169 24.60 1.84 -43.52
C HIS A 169 26.01 1.26 -43.73
N GLY A 170 26.15 -0.04 -43.73
CA GLY A 170 27.41 -0.76 -43.87
C GLY A 170 28.15 -1.06 -42.57
N GLN A 171 27.69 -0.52 -41.44
CA GLN A 171 28.17 -0.87 -40.10
C GLN A 171 27.27 -1.94 -39.47
N SER A 172 27.75 -2.60 -38.43
CA SER A 172 26.98 -3.60 -37.68
C SER A 172 27.18 -3.42 -36.18
N ILE A 173 26.22 -3.94 -35.41
CA ILE A 173 26.31 -4.11 -33.97
C ILE A 173 26.20 -5.58 -33.61
N SER A 174 26.84 -5.98 -32.53
CA SER A 174 26.67 -7.27 -31.88
C SER A 174 25.86 -7.09 -30.59
N VAL A 175 24.82 -7.89 -30.45
CA VAL A 175 23.92 -7.81 -29.26
C VAL A 175 23.99 -9.11 -28.50
N ALA A 176 24.24 -9.07 -27.20
CA ALA A 176 24.35 -10.25 -26.36
C ALA A 176 23.94 -10.01 -24.92
N LEU A 177 23.50 -11.07 -24.24
CA LEU A 177 23.36 -11.11 -22.78
C LEU A 177 24.74 -11.42 -22.18
N CYS A 178 25.18 -10.61 -21.22
CA CYS A 178 26.52 -10.67 -20.66
C CYS A 178 26.51 -10.55 -19.14
N ASP A 179 27.48 -11.13 -18.49
CA ASP A 179 27.96 -10.75 -17.17
C ASP A 179 29.16 -9.82 -17.38
N THR A 180 28.91 -8.51 -17.45
CA THR A 180 29.93 -7.51 -17.72
C THR A 180 30.95 -7.37 -16.59
N LEU A 181 30.61 -7.77 -15.36
CA LEU A 181 31.54 -7.77 -14.22
C LEU A 181 32.55 -8.92 -14.33
N ALA A 182 32.07 -10.09 -14.74
CA ALA A 182 32.91 -11.26 -14.94
C ALA A 182 33.50 -11.37 -16.36
N GLY A 183 33.17 -10.45 -17.27
CA GLY A 183 33.61 -10.48 -18.68
C GLY A 183 33.12 -11.70 -19.46
N ARG A 184 31.91 -12.22 -19.13
CA ARG A 184 31.42 -13.51 -19.64
C ARG A 184 30.14 -13.35 -20.45
N LEU A 185 30.12 -14.00 -21.65
CA LEU A 185 28.89 -14.11 -22.44
C LEU A 185 27.89 -15.09 -21.78
N LEU A 186 26.63 -14.69 -21.73
CA LEU A 186 25.51 -15.49 -21.22
C LEU A 186 24.51 -15.87 -22.32
N SER A 187 24.78 -15.43 -23.57
CA SER A 187 24.08 -15.90 -24.79
C SER A 187 25.02 -15.90 -25.95
N LYS A 188 24.60 -16.54 -27.05
CA LYS A 188 25.29 -16.35 -28.35
C LYS A 188 25.06 -14.92 -28.82
N PRO A 189 26.12 -14.19 -29.28
CA PRO A 189 25.96 -12.88 -29.87
C PRO A 189 25.11 -12.91 -31.15
N HIS A 190 24.25 -11.90 -31.31
CA HIS A 190 23.44 -11.69 -32.49
C HIS A 190 23.92 -10.44 -33.21
N VAL A 191 24.39 -10.61 -34.46
CA VAL A 191 24.92 -9.54 -35.30
C VAL A 191 23.79 -8.92 -36.11
N VAL A 192 23.67 -7.59 -36.08
CA VAL A 192 22.68 -6.82 -36.81
C VAL A 192 23.36 -5.77 -37.65
N TYR A 193 23.05 -5.69 -38.95
CA TYR A 193 23.51 -4.61 -39.83
C TYR A 193 22.66 -3.36 -39.61
N MET A 194 23.30 -2.22 -39.49
CA MET A 194 22.64 -0.95 -39.20
C MET A 194 21.85 -0.45 -40.41
N PRO A 195 20.55 -0.13 -40.25
CA PRO A 195 19.76 0.54 -41.26
C PRO A 195 19.92 2.06 -41.14
N ASP A 196 19.65 2.81 -42.22
CA ASP A 196 19.67 4.28 -42.25
C ASP A 196 18.34 4.90 -41.78
N VAL A 197 17.30 4.09 -41.60
CA VAL A 197 15.99 4.46 -41.09
C VAL A 197 15.65 3.64 -39.85
N TRP A 198 14.75 4.15 -39.00
CA TRP A 198 14.28 3.40 -37.86
C TRP A 198 13.70 2.05 -38.27
N THR A 199 14.30 0.97 -37.80
CA THR A 199 13.90 -0.41 -38.09
C THR A 199 13.81 -1.21 -36.81
N CYS A 200 12.71 -1.95 -36.66
CA CYS A 200 12.51 -2.85 -35.52
C CYS A 200 13.17 -4.19 -35.76
N PHE A 201 14.04 -4.59 -34.83
CA PHE A 201 14.69 -5.91 -34.84
C PHE A 201 14.12 -6.76 -33.70
N ARG A 202 14.03 -8.08 -33.93
CA ARG A 202 13.58 -9.06 -32.94
C ARG A 202 14.52 -10.25 -32.95
N HIS A 203 14.83 -10.76 -31.76
CA HIS A 203 15.67 -11.94 -31.58
C HIS A 203 15.28 -12.69 -30.31
N THR A 204 15.43 -14.01 -30.30
CA THR A 204 15.23 -14.83 -29.09
C THR A 204 16.58 -15.35 -28.62
N PHE A 205 17.01 -14.93 -27.43
CA PHE A 205 18.17 -15.48 -26.77
C PHE A 205 17.82 -16.73 -25.98
N THR A 206 18.75 -17.70 -25.95
CA THR A 206 18.74 -18.77 -24.96
C THR A 206 19.90 -18.55 -24.00
N ALA A 207 19.60 -18.45 -22.69
CA ALA A 207 20.62 -18.24 -21.67
C ALA A 207 21.52 -19.48 -21.54
N THR A 208 22.83 -19.30 -21.66
CA THR A 208 23.84 -20.39 -21.55
C THR A 208 24.15 -20.71 -20.09
N ASP A 209 23.89 -19.78 -19.19
CA ASP A 209 24.07 -19.94 -17.76
C ASP A 209 23.06 -19.06 -16.97
N SER A 210 22.89 -19.36 -15.68
CA SER A 210 22.07 -18.55 -14.78
C SER A 210 22.87 -17.37 -14.23
N ALA A 211 22.22 -16.20 -14.16
CA ALA A 211 22.79 -14.98 -13.58
C ALA A 211 21.71 -14.14 -12.95
N ARG A 212 22.07 -13.35 -11.92
CA ARG A 212 21.14 -12.39 -11.29
C ARG A 212 21.35 -10.96 -11.74
N ASN A 213 22.57 -10.66 -12.20
CA ASN A 213 23.01 -9.31 -12.55
C ASN A 213 23.55 -9.28 -13.99
N ALA A 214 22.90 -10.02 -14.89
CA ALA A 214 23.24 -9.91 -16.31
C ALA A 214 22.87 -8.55 -16.85
N THR A 215 23.44 -8.20 -17.98
CA THR A 215 23.20 -6.97 -18.74
C THR A 215 22.96 -7.31 -20.21
N LEU A 216 22.24 -6.46 -20.92
CA LEU A 216 22.13 -6.52 -22.36
C LEU A 216 23.15 -5.55 -22.97
N VAL A 217 24.03 -6.04 -23.81
CA VAL A 217 25.14 -5.30 -24.41
C VAL A 217 24.91 -5.13 -25.90
N PHE A 218 25.04 -3.90 -26.37
CA PHE A 218 25.11 -3.48 -27.77
C PHE A 218 26.54 -3.05 -28.07
N GLU A 219 27.28 -3.86 -28.77
CA GLU A 219 28.71 -3.63 -29.08
C GLU A 219 28.88 -3.28 -30.55
N ALA A 220 29.75 -2.32 -30.84
CA ALA A 220 30.14 -1.95 -32.20
C ALA A 220 31.64 -1.66 -32.30
N ASP A 221 32.15 -1.70 -33.49
CA ASP A 221 33.56 -1.37 -33.79
C ASP A 221 33.86 0.14 -33.65
N SER A 222 35.12 0.48 -33.55
CA SER A 222 35.60 1.86 -33.51
C SER A 222 35.06 2.69 -34.67
N GLY A 223 34.66 3.94 -34.39
CA GLY A 223 34.08 4.88 -35.35
C GLY A 223 32.64 4.64 -35.71
N ALA A 224 31.97 3.64 -35.07
CA ALA A 224 30.54 3.41 -35.23
C ALA A 224 29.70 4.47 -34.53
N SER A 225 28.57 4.81 -35.13
CA SER A 225 27.52 5.62 -34.49
C SER A 225 26.15 5.13 -34.86
N PHE A 226 25.26 5.02 -33.85
CA PHE A 226 23.90 4.52 -34.03
C PHE A 226 22.95 5.05 -32.96
N TYR A 227 21.66 4.87 -33.21
CA TYR A 227 20.57 5.24 -32.30
C TYR A 227 19.81 3.98 -31.90
N LEU A 228 19.43 3.92 -30.64
CA LEU A 228 18.56 2.89 -30.07
C LEU A 228 17.31 3.52 -29.45
N ASP A 229 16.19 2.84 -29.59
CA ASP A 229 14.94 3.21 -28.92
C ASP A 229 14.05 1.98 -28.69
N VAL A 230 13.12 2.09 -27.74
CA VAL A 230 12.17 1.05 -27.34
C VAL A 230 12.82 -0.32 -27.25
N VAL A 231 13.90 -0.40 -26.47
CA VAL A 231 14.61 -1.64 -26.22
C VAL A 231 13.89 -2.46 -25.15
N SER A 232 13.39 -3.61 -25.53
CA SER A 232 12.60 -4.50 -24.67
C SER A 232 13.19 -5.90 -24.61
N LEU A 233 13.25 -6.49 -23.42
CA LEU A 233 13.67 -7.87 -23.19
C LEU A 233 12.69 -8.56 -22.25
N PHE A 234 12.02 -9.60 -22.72
CA PHE A 234 11.04 -10.36 -21.95
C PHE A 234 11.47 -11.82 -21.77
N PRO A 235 11.26 -12.41 -20.58
CA PRO A 235 11.29 -13.87 -20.47
C PRO A 235 10.14 -14.46 -21.30
N LYS A 236 10.41 -15.54 -22.04
CA LYS A 236 9.37 -16.23 -22.82
C LYS A 236 8.29 -16.84 -21.92
N LYS A 237 8.66 -17.20 -20.71
CA LYS A 237 7.75 -17.69 -19.67
C LYS A 237 7.17 -16.52 -18.85
N THR A 238 6.13 -15.91 -19.35
CA THR A 238 5.32 -14.95 -18.62
C THR A 238 4.15 -15.64 -17.91
N TRP A 239 3.55 -14.96 -16.95
CA TRP A 239 2.34 -15.44 -16.31
C TRP A 239 1.21 -15.61 -17.33
N LYS A 240 0.56 -16.79 -17.32
CA LYS A 240 -0.44 -17.19 -18.34
C LYS A 240 0.07 -17.20 -19.78
N GLY A 241 1.38 -17.11 -20.01
CA GLY A 241 1.97 -17.16 -21.34
C GLY A 241 1.66 -15.98 -22.26
N ARG A 242 1.27 -14.83 -21.71
CA ARG A 242 0.92 -13.64 -22.49
C ARG A 242 2.16 -12.95 -23.03
N SER A 243 2.11 -12.49 -24.29
CA SER A 243 3.05 -11.50 -24.83
C SER A 243 2.86 -10.16 -24.12
N ASN A 244 3.88 -9.33 -23.97
CA ASN A 244 3.85 -8.14 -23.10
C ASN A 244 3.32 -8.48 -21.71
N GLY A 245 3.75 -9.62 -21.18
CA GLY A 245 3.13 -10.28 -20.06
C GLY A 245 3.68 -9.86 -18.70
N LEU A 246 3.19 -10.56 -17.68
CA LEU A 246 3.54 -10.30 -16.31
C LEU A 246 4.54 -11.34 -15.78
N ARG A 247 5.30 -10.96 -14.79
CA ARG A 247 6.31 -11.77 -14.12
C ARG A 247 5.65 -12.90 -13.32
N ALA A 248 5.93 -14.16 -13.71
CA ALA A 248 5.20 -15.32 -13.22
C ALA A 248 5.30 -15.51 -11.70
N ASP A 249 6.50 -15.38 -11.11
CA ASP A 249 6.75 -15.56 -9.68
C ASP A 249 6.02 -14.54 -8.80
N LEU A 250 5.94 -13.28 -9.25
CA LEU A 250 5.19 -12.24 -8.56
C LEU A 250 3.69 -12.46 -8.67
N MET A 251 3.23 -12.81 -9.87
CA MET A 251 1.81 -13.05 -10.09
C MET A 251 1.30 -14.32 -9.39
N GLU A 252 2.12 -15.35 -9.24
CA GLU A 252 1.80 -16.50 -8.38
C GLU A 252 1.64 -16.09 -6.90
N ALA A 253 2.47 -15.16 -6.43
CA ALA A 253 2.32 -14.63 -5.07
C ALA A 253 1.03 -13.81 -4.92
N VAL A 254 0.69 -12.96 -5.89
CA VAL A 254 -0.56 -12.17 -5.89
C VAL A 254 -1.78 -13.09 -6.02
N ALA A 255 -1.78 -14.03 -6.96
CA ALA A 255 -2.84 -15.01 -7.15
C ALA A 255 -3.04 -15.90 -5.91
N GLY A 256 -1.96 -16.18 -5.18
CA GLY A 256 -1.98 -16.93 -3.92
C GLY A 256 -2.76 -16.25 -2.79
N LEU A 257 -3.10 -14.96 -2.92
CA LEU A 257 -4.03 -14.23 -2.04
C LEU A 257 -5.50 -14.41 -2.43
N SER A 258 -5.78 -14.99 -3.61
CA SER A 258 -7.13 -15.19 -4.15
C SER A 258 -7.98 -13.91 -4.09
N PRO A 259 -7.52 -12.81 -4.70
CA PRO A 259 -8.18 -11.52 -4.57
C PRO A 259 -9.54 -11.51 -5.27
N ALA A 260 -10.59 -11.06 -4.58
CA ALA A 260 -11.92 -10.90 -5.15
C ALA A 260 -12.06 -9.63 -6.00
N PHE A 261 -11.14 -8.69 -5.85
CA PHE A 261 -11.04 -7.48 -6.67
C PHE A 261 -9.59 -7.04 -6.83
N VAL A 262 -9.35 -6.29 -7.91
CA VAL A 262 -8.10 -5.54 -8.13
C VAL A 262 -8.44 -4.06 -8.29
N ARG A 263 -7.93 -3.22 -7.42
CA ARG A 263 -8.01 -1.76 -7.51
C ARG A 263 -6.75 -1.22 -8.18
N PHE A 264 -6.88 -0.52 -9.30
CA PHE A 264 -5.76 -0.06 -10.13
C PHE A 264 -6.07 1.26 -10.85
N PRO A 265 -5.06 2.01 -11.37
CA PRO A 265 -3.62 1.86 -11.21
C PRO A 265 -3.09 2.52 -9.93
N GLY A 266 -3.87 2.69 -8.95
CA GLY A 266 -3.36 3.23 -7.75
C GLY A 266 -4.39 3.80 -6.84
N GLY A 267 -3.88 4.50 -5.99
CA GLY A 267 -3.63 5.42 -4.96
C GLY A 267 -3.19 6.79 -5.47
N ALA A 268 -2.19 7.33 -4.79
CA ALA A 268 -1.68 8.67 -5.08
C ALA A 268 -1.09 8.82 -6.48
N PHE A 269 -0.73 7.75 -7.14
CA PHE A 269 -0.24 7.76 -8.52
C PHE A 269 -1.18 8.49 -9.48
N VAL A 270 -2.51 8.37 -9.31
CA VAL A 270 -3.48 9.04 -10.17
C VAL A 270 -3.60 10.54 -9.93
N GLU A 271 -3.02 11.07 -8.85
CA GLU A 271 -3.16 12.49 -8.50
C GLU A 271 -2.09 13.37 -9.12
N SER A 272 -0.86 12.84 -9.25
CA SER A 272 0.28 13.53 -9.84
C SER A 272 0.55 14.96 -9.31
N TYR A 273 1.51 15.69 -9.90
CA TYR A 273 1.86 17.07 -9.53
C TYR A 273 1.29 18.12 -10.47
N THR A 274 1.01 17.71 -11.70
CA THR A 274 0.43 18.58 -12.75
C THR A 274 -0.55 17.78 -13.59
N SER A 275 -1.48 18.46 -14.23
CA SER A 275 -2.48 17.82 -15.10
C SER A 275 -1.88 17.04 -16.28
N VAL A 276 -0.70 17.45 -16.75
CA VAL A 276 0.02 16.76 -17.86
C VAL A 276 0.56 15.41 -17.44
N MET A 277 0.82 15.22 -16.14
CA MET A 277 1.39 13.99 -15.57
C MET A 277 0.32 13.09 -14.95
N VAL A 278 -0.96 13.44 -15.03
CA VAL A 278 -2.06 12.57 -14.59
C VAL A 278 -2.18 11.39 -15.54
N PRO A 279 -2.23 10.15 -15.05
CA PRO A 279 -2.44 8.98 -15.88
C PRO A 279 -3.75 9.08 -16.68
N ASP A 280 -3.65 8.80 -17.97
CA ASP A 280 -4.79 8.74 -18.88
C ASP A 280 -4.86 7.36 -19.52
N TRP A 281 -5.96 6.65 -19.31
CA TRP A 281 -6.12 5.29 -19.80
C TRP A 281 -5.92 5.16 -21.32
N GLU A 282 -6.32 6.18 -22.11
CA GLU A 282 -6.20 6.15 -23.57
C GLU A 282 -4.75 6.07 -24.04
N GLY A 283 -3.85 6.78 -23.34
CA GLY A 283 -2.42 6.76 -23.63
C GLY A 283 -1.70 5.50 -23.15
N THR A 284 -2.40 4.56 -22.49
CA THR A 284 -1.82 3.32 -21.94
C THR A 284 -2.24 2.06 -22.68
N VAL A 285 -3.06 2.18 -23.73
CA VAL A 285 -3.54 1.03 -24.55
C VAL A 285 -2.95 1.07 -25.95
N GLY A 286 -2.94 -0.07 -26.64
CA GLY A 286 -2.36 -0.22 -27.99
C GLY A 286 -0.91 -0.68 -27.97
N ALA A 287 -0.21 -0.44 -29.08
CA ALA A 287 1.18 -0.86 -29.24
C ALA A 287 2.09 -0.18 -28.22
N ILE A 288 3.12 -0.93 -27.74
CA ILE A 288 3.99 -0.46 -26.66
C ILE A 288 4.75 0.80 -27.03
N GLU A 289 5.20 0.87 -28.27
CA GLU A 289 5.91 2.01 -28.85
C GLU A 289 5.05 3.28 -29.07
N SER A 290 3.74 3.16 -28.88
CA SER A 290 2.80 4.30 -28.94
C SER A 290 2.25 4.69 -27.58
N ARG A 291 2.73 4.07 -26.51
CA ARG A 291 2.27 4.38 -25.16
C ARG A 291 3.06 5.55 -24.58
N LYS A 292 2.32 6.53 -24.09
CA LYS A 292 2.92 7.75 -23.55
C LYS A 292 3.59 7.46 -22.20
N PRO A 293 4.92 7.61 -22.08
CA PRO A 293 5.61 7.49 -20.82
C PRO A 293 5.14 8.54 -19.81
N LEU A 294 5.19 8.19 -18.52
CA LEU A 294 4.69 9.05 -17.46
C LEU A 294 5.68 9.05 -16.28
N TRP A 295 5.80 10.18 -15.61
CA TRP A 295 6.51 10.28 -14.35
C TRP A 295 5.57 9.99 -13.18
N SER A 296 5.92 8.97 -12.38
CA SER A 296 5.19 8.64 -11.17
C SER A 296 5.45 9.65 -10.06
N ILE A 297 4.41 9.99 -9.29
CA ILE A 297 4.51 10.78 -8.06
C ILE A 297 5.53 10.18 -7.06
N TRP A 298 5.85 8.90 -7.20
CA TRP A 298 6.79 8.17 -6.36
C TRP A 298 8.26 8.29 -6.78
N GLY A 299 8.57 9.12 -7.79
CA GLY A 299 9.93 9.54 -8.10
C GLY A 299 10.65 8.75 -9.18
N TYR A 300 9.94 8.11 -10.10
CA TYR A 300 10.52 7.42 -11.26
C TYR A 300 9.58 7.42 -12.46
N GLY A 301 10.15 7.17 -13.64
CA GLY A 301 9.39 7.04 -14.88
C GLY A 301 8.72 5.67 -15.02
N THR A 302 7.52 5.65 -15.60
CA THR A 302 6.85 4.43 -16.06
C THR A 302 6.61 4.51 -17.57
N THR A 303 6.77 3.40 -18.25
CA THR A 303 6.54 3.27 -19.70
C THR A 303 5.09 2.93 -20.04
N ASN A 304 4.23 2.81 -19.04
CA ASN A 304 2.84 2.34 -19.20
C ASN A 304 2.75 0.98 -19.93
N GLY A 305 3.77 0.13 -19.73
CA GLY A 305 3.81 -1.20 -20.30
C GLY A 305 2.68 -2.10 -19.79
N VAL A 306 2.33 -1.96 -18.51
CA VAL A 306 1.05 -2.44 -17.97
C VAL A 306 0.08 -1.27 -17.98
N GLY A 307 -0.77 -1.22 -18.97
CA GLY A 307 -1.77 -0.18 -19.13
C GLY A 307 -3.17 -0.65 -18.73
N PHE A 308 -4.18 0.15 -19.08
CA PHE A 308 -5.57 -0.14 -18.74
C PHE A 308 -6.04 -1.49 -19.26
N TYR A 309 -5.62 -1.86 -20.48
CA TYR A 309 -5.95 -3.17 -21.07
C TYR A 309 -5.35 -4.32 -20.26
N GLU A 310 -4.08 -4.27 -19.94
CA GLU A 310 -3.38 -5.33 -19.18
C GLU A 310 -3.91 -5.45 -17.75
N TYR A 311 -4.31 -4.34 -17.09
CA TYR A 311 -4.96 -4.40 -15.79
C TYR A 311 -6.33 -5.10 -15.84
N LEU A 312 -7.14 -4.81 -16.86
CA LEU A 312 -8.42 -5.48 -17.04
C LEU A 312 -8.23 -6.98 -17.33
N GLN A 313 -7.26 -7.32 -18.17
CA GLN A 313 -6.89 -8.70 -18.47
C GLN A 313 -6.37 -9.44 -17.22
N LEU A 314 -5.60 -8.76 -16.38
CA LEU A 314 -5.16 -9.26 -15.09
C LEU A 314 -6.33 -9.56 -14.16
N CYS A 315 -7.34 -8.69 -14.11
CA CYS A 315 -8.54 -8.94 -13.32
C CYS A 315 -9.28 -10.20 -13.79
N GLU A 316 -9.43 -10.37 -15.09
CA GLU A 316 -10.03 -11.58 -15.68
C GLU A 316 -9.20 -12.83 -15.35
N ASP A 317 -7.88 -12.77 -15.48
CA ASP A 317 -6.97 -13.90 -15.20
C ASP A 317 -6.97 -14.31 -13.71
N LEU A 318 -7.27 -13.40 -12.81
CA LEU A 318 -7.42 -13.62 -11.36
C LEU A 318 -8.85 -13.97 -10.97
N ASN A 319 -9.82 -13.91 -11.89
CA ASN A 319 -11.26 -13.96 -11.60
C ASN A 319 -11.63 -12.91 -10.52
N ALA A 320 -11.10 -11.72 -10.65
CA ALA A 320 -11.25 -10.62 -9.71
C ALA A 320 -12.01 -9.45 -10.36
N ARG A 321 -12.84 -8.78 -9.57
CA ARG A 321 -13.59 -7.60 -10.02
C ARG A 321 -12.65 -6.42 -10.25
N PRO A 322 -12.68 -5.74 -11.41
CA PRO A 322 -11.89 -4.54 -11.66
C PRO A 322 -12.49 -3.33 -10.93
N ILE A 323 -11.62 -2.57 -10.25
CA ILE A 323 -11.93 -1.26 -9.65
C ILE A 323 -10.96 -0.25 -10.25
N TYR A 324 -11.44 0.61 -11.14
CA TYR A 324 -10.59 1.58 -11.80
C TYR A 324 -10.56 2.90 -11.05
N VAL A 325 -9.35 3.41 -10.77
CA VAL A 325 -9.14 4.68 -10.05
C VAL A 325 -8.73 5.76 -11.02
N MET A 326 -9.42 6.90 -10.98
CA MET A 326 -9.16 8.07 -11.80
C MET A 326 -8.88 9.30 -10.95
N ASN A 327 -8.18 10.27 -11.55
CA ASN A 327 -8.04 11.59 -10.97
C ASN A 327 -9.40 12.30 -10.86
N ALA A 328 -9.62 12.92 -9.71
CA ALA A 328 -10.83 13.68 -9.42
C ALA A 328 -10.72 15.18 -9.78
N GLY A 329 -9.75 15.58 -10.60
CA GLY A 329 -9.42 16.99 -10.84
C GLY A 329 -8.69 17.63 -9.66
N VAL A 330 -8.03 16.81 -8.82
CA VAL A 330 -7.24 17.24 -7.67
C VAL A 330 -5.79 16.85 -7.92
N LEU A 331 -4.89 17.82 -7.81
CA LEU A 331 -3.46 17.63 -8.00
C LEU A 331 -2.76 17.78 -6.66
N ASN A 332 -2.17 16.71 -6.17
CA ASN A 332 -1.32 16.69 -4.99
C ASN A 332 -1.93 17.39 -3.75
N GLN A 333 -3.08 16.91 -3.31
CA GLN A 333 -3.79 17.50 -2.16
C GLN A 333 -3.01 17.46 -0.84
N ARG A 334 -1.97 16.60 -0.72
CA ARG A 334 -1.25 16.35 0.54
C ARG A 334 -0.46 17.53 1.10
N PHE A 335 -0.01 18.46 0.22
CA PHE A 335 0.85 19.59 0.61
C PHE A 335 0.22 20.93 0.33
N ARG A 336 0.03 21.24 -0.94
CA ARG A 336 -0.67 22.43 -1.41
C ARG A 336 -1.64 21.98 -2.46
N SER A 337 -2.89 21.85 -2.08
CA SER A 337 -3.94 21.43 -3.00
C SER A 337 -3.98 22.35 -4.21
N ARG A 338 -3.88 21.74 -5.36
CA ARG A 338 -4.14 22.37 -6.65
C ARG A 338 -5.33 21.67 -7.27
N TYR A 339 -6.11 22.40 -7.98
CA TYR A 339 -7.35 21.88 -8.54
C TYR A 339 -7.39 22.17 -10.03
N GLU A 340 -7.85 21.21 -10.81
CA GLU A 340 -8.15 21.42 -12.21
C GLU A 340 -9.26 22.46 -12.33
N ASP A 341 -9.20 23.29 -13.38
CA ASP A 341 -10.26 24.26 -13.64
C ASP A 341 -11.58 23.51 -13.91
N MET A 342 -12.66 23.98 -13.32
CA MET A 342 -13.98 23.36 -13.51
C MET A 342 -14.41 23.31 -15.00
N ARG A 343 -13.88 24.20 -15.84
CA ARG A 343 -14.10 24.17 -17.30
C ARG A 343 -13.53 22.92 -17.96
N ASN A 344 -12.46 22.36 -17.39
CA ASN A 344 -11.80 21.16 -17.90
C ASN A 344 -12.40 19.86 -17.36
N MET A 345 -13.27 19.92 -16.35
CA MET A 345 -13.87 18.73 -15.75
C MET A 345 -14.70 17.90 -16.75
N GLY A 346 -15.23 18.54 -17.82
CA GLY A 346 -15.90 17.83 -18.91
C GLY A 346 -15.00 16.81 -19.61
N LEU A 347 -13.71 17.11 -19.78
CA LEU A 347 -12.75 16.19 -20.37
C LEU A 347 -12.50 14.98 -19.46
N LEU A 348 -12.38 15.18 -18.14
CA LEU A 348 -12.23 14.08 -17.19
C LEU A 348 -13.48 13.19 -17.16
N ALA A 349 -14.68 13.79 -17.27
CA ALA A 349 -15.92 13.04 -17.36
C ALA A 349 -16.00 12.19 -18.64
N LEU A 350 -15.59 12.73 -19.79
CA LEU A 350 -15.51 11.99 -21.05
C LEU A 350 -14.51 10.83 -20.96
N ARG A 351 -13.36 11.04 -20.34
CA ARG A 351 -12.37 9.98 -20.10
C ARG A 351 -12.90 8.87 -19.19
N ALA A 352 -13.64 9.22 -18.13
CA ALA A 352 -14.29 8.25 -17.27
C ALA A 352 -15.33 7.41 -18.02
N ALA A 353 -16.19 8.06 -18.80
CA ALA A 353 -17.18 7.39 -19.63
C ALA A 353 -16.50 6.51 -20.71
N GLY A 354 -15.44 7.03 -21.35
CA GLY A 354 -14.64 6.31 -22.33
C GLY A 354 -13.99 5.04 -21.77
N ALA A 355 -13.45 5.09 -20.55
CA ALA A 355 -12.88 3.91 -19.88
C ALA A 355 -13.93 2.80 -19.67
N VAL A 356 -15.12 3.17 -19.20
CA VAL A 356 -16.24 2.22 -19.03
C VAL A 356 -16.72 1.69 -20.38
N ALA A 357 -16.88 2.57 -21.37
CA ALA A 357 -17.26 2.19 -22.72
C ALA A 357 -16.24 1.23 -23.35
N TYR A 358 -14.95 1.52 -23.25
CA TYR A 358 -13.89 0.63 -23.70
C TYR A 358 -13.95 -0.74 -23.00
N ALA A 359 -14.09 -0.76 -21.69
CA ALA A 359 -14.10 -2.00 -20.92
C ALA A 359 -15.37 -2.83 -21.15
N ASN A 360 -16.53 -2.22 -21.26
CA ASN A 360 -17.83 -2.90 -21.22
C ASN A 360 -18.64 -2.82 -22.51
N GLY A 361 -18.31 -1.90 -23.42
CA GLY A 361 -19.06 -1.68 -24.64
C GLY A 361 -19.01 -2.89 -25.59
N PRO A 362 -19.97 -2.99 -26.50
CA PRO A 362 -20.03 -4.09 -27.49
C PRO A 362 -18.87 -3.98 -28.49
N ALA A 363 -18.30 -5.12 -28.89
CA ALA A 363 -17.21 -5.18 -29.86
C ALA A 363 -17.58 -4.65 -31.26
N THR A 364 -18.86 -4.52 -31.54
CA THR A 364 -19.38 -3.95 -32.78
C THR A 364 -19.36 -2.44 -32.84
N ASP A 365 -19.20 -1.75 -31.71
CA ASP A 365 -19.07 -0.30 -31.64
C ASP A 365 -17.59 0.12 -31.75
N PRO A 366 -17.17 0.75 -32.89
CA PRO A 366 -15.76 1.10 -33.12
C PRO A 366 -15.15 2.06 -32.12
N GLN A 367 -15.97 2.90 -31.46
CA GLN A 367 -15.51 3.93 -30.52
C GLN A 367 -15.39 3.42 -29.07
N SER A 368 -15.92 2.23 -28.78
CA SER A 368 -15.93 1.64 -27.44
C SER A 368 -15.33 0.23 -27.44
N GLY A 369 -16.13 -0.80 -27.33
CA GLY A 369 -15.70 -2.20 -27.30
C GLY A 369 -15.00 -2.69 -28.59
N GLY A 370 -15.26 -2.06 -29.75
CA GLY A 370 -14.54 -2.31 -30.97
C GLY A 370 -13.05 -2.01 -30.87
N ARG A 371 -12.68 -0.89 -30.23
CA ARG A 371 -11.28 -0.57 -29.93
C ARG A 371 -10.63 -1.63 -29.03
N ARG A 372 -11.34 -2.14 -28.02
CA ARG A 372 -10.87 -3.28 -27.20
C ARG A 372 -10.69 -4.52 -28.05
N ALA A 373 -11.60 -4.80 -28.97
CA ALA A 373 -11.51 -5.96 -29.86
C ALA A 373 -10.29 -5.89 -30.78
N THR A 374 -9.89 -4.71 -31.27
CA THR A 374 -8.63 -4.56 -32.03
C THR A 374 -7.38 -4.85 -31.21
N HIS A 375 -7.47 -4.72 -29.89
CA HIS A 375 -6.41 -5.12 -28.96
C HIS A 375 -6.45 -6.63 -28.59
N GLY A 376 -7.34 -7.40 -29.22
CA GLY A 376 -7.39 -8.85 -29.07
C GLY A 376 -8.42 -9.38 -28.07
N HIS A 377 -9.30 -8.52 -27.51
CA HIS A 377 -10.31 -8.95 -26.53
C HIS A 377 -11.71 -8.49 -26.92
N THR A 378 -12.54 -9.41 -27.41
CA THR A 378 -13.90 -9.11 -27.89
C THR A 378 -14.97 -9.05 -26.80
N ALA A 379 -14.80 -9.85 -25.73
CA ALA A 379 -15.74 -9.90 -24.62
C ALA A 379 -15.61 -8.66 -23.70
N PRO A 380 -16.71 -8.19 -23.06
CA PRO A 380 -16.61 -7.17 -22.02
C PRO A 380 -15.81 -7.65 -20.80
N PHE A 381 -15.00 -6.77 -20.19
CA PHE A 381 -14.25 -7.07 -18.97
C PHE A 381 -15.06 -6.95 -17.68
N GLY A 382 -16.26 -6.37 -17.73
CA GLY A 382 -17.12 -6.24 -16.56
C GLY A 382 -16.64 -5.19 -15.54
N LEU A 383 -16.14 -4.05 -16.00
CA LEU A 383 -15.78 -2.93 -15.12
C LEU A 383 -17.03 -2.39 -14.41
N SER A 384 -17.14 -2.70 -13.12
CA SER A 384 -18.33 -2.40 -12.31
C SER A 384 -18.13 -1.21 -11.37
N ASP A 385 -16.89 -0.79 -11.15
CA ASP A 385 -16.53 0.21 -10.14
C ASP A 385 -15.52 1.23 -10.67
N VAL A 386 -15.82 2.51 -10.45
CA VAL A 386 -14.91 3.62 -10.72
C VAL A 386 -14.73 4.44 -9.46
N ALA A 387 -13.48 4.65 -9.06
CA ALA A 387 -13.11 5.50 -7.94
C ALA A 387 -12.55 6.84 -8.44
N PHE A 388 -13.02 7.94 -7.87
CA PHE A 388 -12.51 9.28 -8.18
C PHE A 388 -11.63 9.80 -7.05
N GLY A 389 -10.32 9.84 -7.28
CA GLY A 389 -9.30 10.22 -6.31
C GLY A 389 -8.94 9.12 -5.31
N ASP A 390 -7.99 9.40 -4.44
CA ASP A 390 -7.48 8.46 -3.44
C ASP A 390 -7.62 8.97 -2.02
N ALA A 391 -6.89 10.05 -1.67
CA ALA A 391 -6.91 10.63 -0.33
C ALA A 391 -7.42 12.08 -0.34
N ASN A 392 -8.44 12.32 -1.09
CA ASN A 392 -8.98 13.66 -1.30
C ASN A 392 -10.06 14.00 -0.27
N TYR A 393 -10.16 15.27 0.08
CA TYR A 393 -11.11 15.80 1.05
C TYR A 393 -11.44 17.28 0.78
N GLY A 394 -12.44 17.79 1.46
CA GLY A 394 -12.86 19.18 1.41
C GLY A 394 -13.85 19.49 0.27
N GLU A 395 -14.35 20.73 0.28
CA GLU A 395 -15.45 21.16 -0.60
C GLU A 395 -15.06 21.16 -2.08
N GLU A 396 -13.83 21.52 -2.40
CA GLU A 396 -13.35 21.57 -3.78
C GLU A 396 -13.27 20.16 -4.39
N TYR A 397 -12.84 19.16 -3.62
CA TYR A 397 -12.93 17.77 -4.05
C TYR A 397 -14.40 17.34 -4.21
N ALA A 398 -15.24 17.63 -3.22
CA ALA A 398 -16.64 17.25 -3.25
C ALA A 398 -17.37 17.79 -4.49
N ARG A 399 -17.12 19.05 -4.86
CA ARG A 399 -17.68 19.68 -6.06
C ARG A 399 -17.28 18.96 -7.34
N ARG A 400 -16.01 18.55 -7.46
CA ARG A 400 -15.49 17.82 -8.62
C ARG A 400 -16.02 16.39 -8.68
N TYR A 401 -16.02 15.72 -7.55
CA TYR A 401 -16.58 14.37 -7.43
C TYR A 401 -18.03 14.31 -7.86
N LEU A 402 -18.88 15.25 -7.40
CA LEU A 402 -20.28 15.30 -7.79
C LEU A 402 -20.47 15.50 -9.29
N PHE A 403 -19.65 16.36 -9.89
CA PHE A 403 -19.69 16.59 -11.33
C PHE A 403 -19.38 15.29 -12.09
N LEU A 404 -18.27 14.62 -11.74
CA LEU A 404 -17.85 13.37 -12.38
C LEU A 404 -18.84 12.23 -12.14
N ARG A 405 -19.33 12.10 -10.91
CA ARG A 405 -20.33 11.08 -10.54
C ARG A 405 -21.59 11.25 -11.36
N ARG A 406 -22.11 12.47 -11.46
CA ARG A 406 -23.31 12.76 -12.26
C ARG A 406 -23.10 12.38 -13.72
N ALA A 407 -22.04 12.86 -14.34
CA ALA A 407 -21.74 12.57 -15.73
C ALA A 407 -21.61 11.05 -16.01
N LEU A 408 -20.94 10.31 -15.13
CA LEU A 408 -20.78 8.87 -15.28
C LEU A 408 -22.11 8.13 -15.09
N ARG A 409 -22.91 8.51 -14.09
CA ARG A 409 -24.19 7.87 -13.78
C ARG A 409 -25.27 8.13 -14.83
N ASP A 410 -25.25 9.30 -15.47
CA ASP A 410 -26.18 9.63 -16.56
C ASP A 410 -25.95 8.71 -17.78
N THR A 411 -24.71 8.23 -17.97
CA THR A 411 -24.33 7.34 -19.08
C THR A 411 -24.31 5.86 -18.69
N PHE A 412 -23.81 5.54 -17.50
CA PHE A 412 -23.61 4.16 -17.00
C PHE A 412 -24.19 3.99 -15.58
N PRO A 413 -25.52 3.96 -15.44
CA PRO A 413 -26.18 3.90 -14.13
C PRO A 413 -25.84 2.66 -13.29
N GLN A 414 -25.38 1.57 -13.94
CA GLN A 414 -25.00 0.32 -13.30
C GLN A 414 -23.61 0.34 -12.66
N VAL A 415 -22.75 1.31 -13.01
CA VAL A 415 -21.38 1.42 -12.48
C VAL A 415 -21.41 2.09 -11.10
N ALA A 416 -20.86 1.44 -10.10
CA ALA A 416 -20.72 2.00 -8.78
C ALA A 416 -19.61 3.06 -8.75
N VAL A 417 -19.88 4.18 -8.07
CA VAL A 417 -18.94 5.29 -7.98
C VAL A 417 -18.45 5.43 -6.54
N MET A 418 -17.13 5.36 -6.39
CA MET A 418 -16.44 5.44 -5.11
C MET A 418 -15.86 6.83 -4.89
N ALA A 419 -16.05 7.37 -3.68
CA ALA A 419 -15.48 8.64 -3.24
C ALA A 419 -14.40 8.43 -2.19
N SER A 420 -13.50 9.39 -2.02
CA SER A 420 -12.58 9.45 -0.89
C SER A 420 -13.30 9.75 0.43
N ASP A 421 -12.72 9.35 1.54
CA ASP A 421 -13.26 9.64 2.87
C ASP A 421 -13.14 11.13 3.21
N SER A 422 -14.23 11.84 3.01
CA SER A 422 -14.36 13.24 3.35
C SER A 422 -15.71 13.50 4.01
N ALA A 423 -15.73 14.37 5.02
CA ALA A 423 -16.97 14.79 5.69
C ALA A 423 -17.97 15.45 4.71
N ALA A 424 -17.47 16.19 3.74
CA ALA A 424 -18.31 16.80 2.69
C ALA A 424 -18.96 15.73 1.78
N VAL A 425 -18.19 14.70 1.42
CA VAL A 425 -18.64 13.63 0.51
C VAL A 425 -19.64 12.70 1.18
N GLN A 426 -19.60 12.52 2.50
CA GLN A 426 -20.59 11.70 3.23
C GLN A 426 -22.04 12.14 3.01
N ASN A 427 -22.26 13.42 2.68
CA ASN A 427 -23.56 13.96 2.35
C ASN A 427 -23.96 13.82 0.87
N LEU A 428 -23.10 13.26 0.02
CA LEU A 428 -23.20 13.35 -1.42
C LEU A 428 -23.68 12.07 -2.12
N HIS A 429 -24.35 11.17 -1.41
CA HIS A 429 -24.93 9.95 -1.98
C HIS A 429 -23.91 9.05 -2.73
N ALA A 430 -22.66 8.98 -2.24
CA ALA A 430 -21.69 8.03 -2.79
C ALA A 430 -22.16 6.59 -2.62
N ASP A 431 -21.89 5.74 -3.60
CA ASP A 431 -22.22 4.31 -3.48
C ASP A 431 -21.24 3.64 -2.50
N ARG A 432 -19.96 4.03 -2.58
CA ARG A 432 -18.89 3.56 -1.71
C ARG A 432 -17.99 4.70 -1.27
N ILE A 433 -17.46 4.60 -0.07
CA ILE A 433 -16.50 5.55 0.49
C ILE A 433 -15.19 4.85 0.78
N HIS A 434 -14.15 5.28 0.08
CA HIS A 434 -12.79 4.83 0.29
C HIS A 434 -12.18 5.46 1.54
N THR A 435 -11.54 4.64 2.36
CA THR A 435 -10.82 5.08 3.57
C THR A 435 -9.50 4.32 3.70
N ARG A 436 -8.58 4.89 4.48
CA ARG A 436 -7.24 4.33 4.70
C ARG A 436 -6.92 4.24 6.20
N TYR A 437 -6.25 3.15 6.58
CA TYR A 437 -5.80 2.85 7.95
C TYR A 437 -4.33 2.44 7.94
N LEU A 438 -3.45 3.41 7.66
CA LEU A 438 -2.00 3.24 7.63
C LEU A 438 -1.45 3.65 8.99
N MET A 439 -1.27 2.67 9.89
CA MET A 439 -1.02 2.87 11.32
C MET A 439 0.08 1.93 11.81
N ASP A 440 0.57 2.13 13.03
CA ASP A 440 1.37 1.14 13.72
C ASP A 440 0.52 -0.07 14.21
N ALA A 441 1.19 -1.14 14.62
CA ALA A 441 0.52 -2.37 15.02
C ALA A 441 -0.45 -2.17 16.19
N ASP A 442 -0.06 -1.40 17.20
CA ASP A 442 -0.88 -1.18 18.40
C ASP A 442 -2.13 -0.37 18.08
N GLN A 443 -2.00 0.60 17.17
CA GLN A 443 -3.14 1.38 16.68
C GLN A 443 -4.11 0.54 15.87
N LEU A 444 -3.61 -0.39 15.04
CA LEU A 444 -4.46 -1.34 14.32
C LEU A 444 -5.19 -2.28 15.27
N MET A 445 -4.52 -2.79 16.31
CA MET A 445 -5.16 -3.63 17.35
C MET A 445 -6.27 -2.88 18.07
N ALA A 446 -6.02 -1.65 18.50
CA ALA A 446 -7.03 -0.80 19.16
C ALA A 446 -8.10 -0.31 18.17
N GLY A 447 -7.78 -0.23 16.89
CA GLY A 447 -8.67 0.22 15.82
C GLY A 447 -9.73 -0.80 15.41
N SER A 448 -9.64 -2.03 15.84
CA SER A 448 -10.60 -3.10 15.51
C SER A 448 -12.05 -2.75 15.89
N ALA A 449 -12.26 -1.94 16.92
CA ALA A 449 -13.58 -1.46 17.37
C ALA A 449 -14.04 -0.15 16.70
N CYS A 450 -13.21 0.51 15.86
CA CYS A 450 -13.53 1.85 15.34
C CYS A 450 -14.57 1.85 14.20
N PHE A 451 -14.84 0.69 13.58
CA PHE A 451 -15.71 0.61 12.41
C PHE A 451 -17.15 1.00 12.70
N GLU A 452 -17.70 0.64 13.84
CA GLU A 452 -19.10 0.95 14.18
C GLU A 452 -19.41 2.44 14.13
N THR A 453 -18.55 3.27 14.71
CA THR A 453 -18.73 4.72 14.71
C THR A 453 -18.65 5.29 13.29
N LYS A 454 -17.69 4.81 12.49
CA LYS A 454 -17.54 5.23 11.11
C LYS A 454 -18.74 4.84 10.26
N ILE A 455 -19.17 3.58 10.36
CA ILE A 455 -20.29 3.02 9.61
C ILE A 455 -21.59 3.80 9.90
N ARG A 456 -21.86 4.14 11.16
CA ARG A 456 -23.03 4.95 11.53
C ARG A 456 -23.05 6.32 10.83
N SER A 457 -21.88 6.86 10.47
CA SER A 457 -21.78 8.14 9.77
C SER A 457 -22.03 8.04 8.26
N LEU A 458 -21.98 6.85 7.65
CA LEU A 458 -22.00 6.65 6.21
C LEU A 458 -23.41 6.60 5.58
N ARG A 459 -24.48 6.61 6.37
CA ARG A 459 -25.86 6.50 5.90
C ARG A 459 -26.10 5.22 5.09
N LYS A 460 -26.12 5.32 3.74
CA LYS A 460 -26.37 4.20 2.80
C LYS A 460 -25.12 3.74 2.05
N ALA A 461 -24.01 4.46 2.16
CA ALA A 461 -22.79 4.11 1.44
C ALA A 461 -22.06 2.94 2.14
N GLU A 462 -21.45 2.07 1.34
CA GLU A 462 -20.58 1.01 1.85
C GLU A 462 -19.16 1.56 2.11
N LEU A 463 -18.50 1.05 3.13
CA LEU A 463 -17.12 1.38 3.43
C LEU A 463 -16.18 0.49 2.62
N PHE A 464 -15.24 1.10 1.91
CA PHE A 464 -14.14 0.42 1.24
C PHE A 464 -12.82 0.78 1.90
N VAL A 465 -12.16 -0.18 2.54
CA VAL A 465 -10.85 -0.02 3.16
C VAL A 465 -9.78 -0.24 2.09
N GLY A 466 -9.51 0.80 1.33
CA GLY A 466 -8.66 0.72 0.14
C GLY A 466 -7.17 0.67 0.42
N ALA A 467 -6.76 0.99 1.67
CA ALA A 467 -5.40 0.79 2.14
C ALA A 467 -5.40 0.62 3.66
N PHE A 468 -4.84 -0.47 4.14
CA PHE A 468 -4.49 -0.65 5.54
C PHE A 468 -3.13 -1.32 5.67
N GLY A 469 -2.48 -1.21 6.81
CA GLY A 469 -1.25 -1.92 7.12
C GLY A 469 -0.38 -1.20 8.15
N ALA A 470 0.42 -1.98 8.87
CA ALA A 470 1.50 -1.51 9.75
C ALA A 470 2.85 -1.53 9.01
N ALA A 471 2.86 -0.95 7.81
CA ALA A 471 3.98 -1.07 6.86
C ALA A 471 5.11 -0.07 7.10
N TRP A 472 4.93 0.91 7.98
CA TRP A 472 5.88 2.00 8.19
C TRP A 472 6.61 1.87 9.52
N GLY A 473 7.81 2.46 9.57
CA GLY A 473 8.69 2.36 10.73
C GLY A 473 9.39 1.00 10.81
N ASP A 474 10.04 0.76 11.94
CA ASP A 474 10.87 -0.44 12.16
C ASP A 474 10.05 -1.73 12.28
N GLU A 475 8.75 -1.61 12.57
CA GLU A 475 7.82 -2.74 12.67
C GLU A 475 7.39 -3.31 11.33
N GLY A 476 7.48 -2.54 10.24
CA GLY A 476 7.02 -2.97 8.91
C GLY A 476 7.57 -4.35 8.52
N GLY A 477 6.67 -5.25 8.12
CA GLY A 477 7.02 -6.61 7.68
C GLY A 477 7.49 -7.56 8.79
N THR A 478 7.30 -7.21 10.08
CA THR A 478 7.57 -8.08 11.23
C THR A 478 6.32 -8.89 11.63
N MET A 479 6.52 -9.86 12.51
CA MET A 479 5.39 -10.59 13.10
C MET A 479 4.50 -9.69 13.95
N ARG A 480 5.04 -8.65 14.62
CA ARG A 480 4.25 -7.66 15.37
C ARG A 480 3.28 -6.91 14.46
N ALA A 481 3.78 -6.42 13.33
CA ALA A 481 2.94 -5.77 12.32
C ALA A 481 1.81 -6.70 11.85
N ALA A 482 2.15 -7.94 11.53
CA ALA A 482 1.19 -8.94 11.06
C ALA A 482 0.09 -9.26 12.10
N VAL A 483 0.43 -9.30 13.40
CA VAL A 483 -0.55 -9.48 14.48
C VAL A 483 -1.49 -8.27 14.58
N GLY A 484 -0.95 -7.03 14.47
CA GLY A 484 -1.76 -5.81 14.43
C GLY A 484 -2.73 -5.79 13.25
N GLU A 485 -2.24 -6.19 12.09
CA GLU A 485 -3.04 -6.31 10.86
C GLU A 485 -4.13 -7.39 10.99
N ALA A 486 -3.81 -8.53 11.57
CA ALA A 486 -4.79 -9.59 11.85
C ALA A 486 -5.86 -9.13 12.82
N ALA A 487 -5.51 -8.42 13.88
CA ALA A 487 -6.44 -7.85 14.84
C ALA A 487 -7.40 -6.85 14.17
N PHE A 488 -6.88 -6.02 13.28
CA PHE A 488 -7.69 -5.09 12.48
C PHE A 488 -8.66 -5.85 11.56
N LEU A 489 -8.20 -6.91 10.90
CA LEU A 489 -9.04 -7.73 10.01
C LEU A 489 -10.14 -8.48 10.78
N VAL A 490 -9.93 -8.86 12.05
CA VAL A 490 -11.01 -9.37 12.90
C VAL A 490 -12.12 -8.33 13.02
N GLY A 491 -11.79 -7.06 13.27
CA GLY A 491 -12.76 -5.95 13.31
C GLY A 491 -13.48 -5.74 11.98
N VAL A 492 -12.77 -5.86 10.86
CA VAL A 492 -13.36 -5.79 9.51
C VAL A 492 -14.39 -6.89 9.30
N GLU A 493 -14.07 -8.13 9.65
CA GLU A 493 -14.98 -9.29 9.49
C GLU A 493 -16.20 -9.26 10.42
N HIS A 494 -16.13 -8.51 11.53
CA HIS A 494 -17.30 -8.27 12.40
C HIS A 494 -18.34 -7.32 11.81
N SER A 495 -18.03 -6.63 10.70
CA SER A 495 -18.91 -5.63 10.08
C SER A 495 -19.27 -5.97 8.62
N PRO A 496 -19.73 -7.20 8.31
CA PRO A 496 -19.84 -7.68 6.93
C PRO A 496 -20.91 -6.94 6.11
N ALA A 497 -21.93 -6.39 6.76
CA ALA A 497 -23.02 -5.68 6.08
C ALA A 497 -22.62 -4.28 5.56
N HIS A 498 -21.49 -3.77 5.98
CA HIS A 498 -21.12 -2.37 5.74
C HIS A 498 -19.75 -2.18 5.11
N ILE A 499 -18.88 -3.20 5.12
CA ILE A 499 -17.54 -3.14 4.53
C ILE A 499 -17.54 -4.00 3.28
N CYS A 500 -17.44 -3.35 2.12
CA CYS A 500 -17.51 -3.99 0.80
C CYS A 500 -16.16 -4.40 0.21
N GLY A 501 -15.07 -4.07 0.87
CA GLY A 501 -13.73 -4.45 0.41
C GLY A 501 -12.63 -3.97 1.34
N VAL A 502 -11.54 -4.76 1.40
CA VAL A 502 -10.32 -4.42 2.13
C VAL A 502 -9.09 -4.83 1.32
N SER A 503 -8.09 -3.96 1.23
CA SER A 503 -6.82 -4.25 0.58
C SER A 503 -5.63 -3.66 1.35
N TYR A 504 -4.53 -4.39 1.36
CA TYR A 504 -3.28 -4.01 2.02
C TYR A 504 -2.46 -3.06 1.14
N SER A 505 -1.75 -2.13 1.74
CA SER A 505 -0.80 -1.25 1.04
C SER A 505 0.44 -0.94 1.90
N PRO A 506 1.65 -0.97 1.29
CA PRO A 506 1.96 -1.34 -0.10
C PRO A 506 1.97 -2.86 -0.32
N LEU A 507 1.45 -3.34 -1.44
CA LEU A 507 1.40 -4.79 -1.71
C LEU A 507 2.75 -5.35 -2.13
N LEU A 508 3.43 -4.70 -3.08
CA LEU A 508 4.66 -5.14 -3.74
C LEU A 508 5.75 -4.07 -3.64
N GLY A 509 7.01 -4.48 -3.56
CA GLY A 509 8.12 -3.53 -3.66
C GLY A 509 9.46 -4.16 -3.97
N HIS A 510 10.18 -3.51 -4.89
CA HIS A 510 11.51 -3.90 -5.36
C HIS A 510 12.59 -3.40 -4.40
N THR A 511 13.27 -4.29 -3.71
CA THR A 511 14.25 -3.96 -2.67
C THR A 511 15.55 -3.33 -3.17
N GLY A 512 15.78 -3.31 -4.47
CA GLY A 512 16.88 -2.60 -5.11
C GLY A 512 16.69 -1.07 -5.18
N PHE A 513 15.51 -0.57 -4.78
CA PHE A 513 15.14 0.84 -4.80
C PHE A 513 14.61 1.27 -3.43
N PRO A 514 14.60 2.59 -3.13
CA PRO A 514 13.97 3.09 -1.92
C PRO A 514 12.50 2.68 -1.84
N LEU A 515 12.10 2.18 -0.68
CA LEU A 515 10.72 1.74 -0.44
C LEU A 515 9.94 2.77 0.38
N ASN A 516 8.73 3.03 -0.03
CA ASN A 516 7.75 3.78 0.74
C ASN A 516 6.88 2.80 1.54
N GLY A 517 7.28 2.53 2.78
CA GLY A 517 6.71 1.47 3.62
C GLY A 517 7.25 0.08 3.27
N THR A 518 6.96 -0.90 4.13
CA THR A 518 7.36 -2.31 3.92
C THR A 518 6.25 -3.08 3.22
N PRO A 519 6.45 -3.53 1.99
CA PRO A 519 5.44 -4.29 1.25
C PRO A 519 5.13 -5.67 1.84
N ALA A 520 3.93 -6.17 1.58
CA ALA A 520 3.58 -7.55 1.90
C ALA A 520 4.43 -8.57 1.10
N ILE A 521 4.82 -8.20 -0.12
CA ILE A 521 5.65 -8.99 -1.01
C ILE A 521 6.89 -8.17 -1.37
N LEU A 522 8.05 -8.58 -0.87
CA LEU A 522 9.34 -8.02 -1.23
C LEU A 522 9.94 -8.82 -2.38
N PHE A 523 10.59 -8.14 -3.31
CA PHE A 523 11.23 -8.82 -4.43
C PHE A 523 12.49 -8.08 -4.93
N ASP A 524 13.29 -8.80 -5.69
CA ASP A 524 14.36 -8.27 -6.55
C ASP A 524 14.19 -8.81 -7.99
N ALA A 525 15.17 -8.63 -8.82
CA ALA A 525 15.11 -9.09 -10.21
C ALA A 525 14.84 -10.60 -10.35
N SER A 526 15.11 -11.43 -9.32
CA SER A 526 15.10 -12.89 -9.42
C SER A 526 14.42 -13.63 -8.26
N ARG A 527 14.05 -12.93 -7.18
CA ARG A 527 13.57 -13.58 -5.95
C ARG A 527 12.35 -12.84 -5.40
N VAL A 528 11.52 -13.62 -4.70
CA VAL A 528 10.32 -13.13 -4.02
C VAL A 528 10.36 -13.56 -2.56
N VAL A 529 10.03 -12.64 -1.65
CA VAL A 529 9.89 -12.91 -0.22
C VAL A 529 8.51 -12.48 0.24
N LYS A 530 7.79 -13.41 0.84
CA LYS A 530 6.47 -13.18 1.43
C LYS A 530 6.65 -12.81 2.89
N THR A 531 6.25 -11.60 3.29
CA THR A 531 6.37 -11.14 4.68
C THR A 531 5.32 -11.83 5.58
N PRO A 532 5.44 -11.75 6.91
CA PRO A 532 4.38 -12.18 7.82
C PRO A 532 3.01 -11.57 7.50
N SER A 533 2.96 -10.30 7.07
CA SER A 533 1.74 -9.62 6.61
C SER A 533 1.08 -10.35 5.43
N TYR A 534 1.87 -10.79 4.44
CA TYR A 534 1.35 -11.61 3.34
C TYR A 534 0.66 -12.88 3.85
N HIS A 535 1.26 -13.55 4.81
CA HIS A 535 0.70 -14.78 5.36
C HIS A 535 -0.61 -14.54 6.09
N VAL A 536 -0.72 -13.45 6.85
CA VAL A 536 -1.99 -13.02 7.48
C VAL A 536 -3.07 -12.77 6.44
N LEU A 537 -2.77 -11.98 5.39
CA LEU A 537 -3.70 -11.73 4.31
C LEU A 537 -4.20 -13.02 3.68
N LYS A 538 -3.28 -13.94 3.37
CA LYS A 538 -3.61 -15.24 2.79
C LYS A 538 -4.45 -16.11 3.72
N MET A 539 -4.14 -16.11 5.02
CA MET A 539 -4.90 -16.86 6.03
C MET A 539 -6.33 -16.34 6.13
N PHE A 540 -6.51 -15.01 6.21
CA PHE A 540 -7.83 -14.41 6.34
C PHE A 540 -8.68 -14.56 5.06
N ALA A 541 -8.11 -14.29 3.91
CA ALA A 541 -8.81 -14.42 2.62
C ALA A 541 -9.21 -15.87 2.30
N GLY A 542 -8.33 -16.83 2.60
CA GLY A 542 -8.52 -18.24 2.25
C GLY A 542 -9.37 -19.05 3.23
N HIS A 543 -9.71 -18.49 4.40
CA HIS A 543 -10.47 -19.23 5.43
C HIS A 543 -11.68 -18.39 5.87
N ARG A 544 -12.78 -18.54 5.16
CA ARG A 544 -14.02 -17.82 5.39
C ARG A 544 -15.21 -18.77 5.26
N GLY A 545 -16.17 -18.61 6.16
CA GLY A 545 -17.49 -19.22 6.03
C GLY A 545 -18.43 -18.30 5.24
N LYS A 546 -19.68 -18.71 5.12
CA LYS A 546 -20.74 -17.94 4.45
C LYS A 546 -21.56 -17.10 5.42
N GLU A 547 -21.53 -17.44 6.70
CA GLU A 547 -22.33 -16.82 7.75
C GLU A 547 -21.45 -16.39 8.91
N LEU A 548 -21.55 -15.12 9.34
CA LEU A 548 -20.92 -14.61 10.55
C LEU A 548 -21.70 -15.09 11.77
N LEU A 549 -21.01 -15.71 12.71
CA LEU A 549 -21.57 -16.17 13.99
C LEU A 549 -21.41 -15.11 15.08
N VAL A 550 -22.35 -15.09 16.02
CA VAL A 550 -22.19 -14.30 17.24
C VAL A 550 -21.10 -14.92 18.09
N THR A 551 -20.07 -14.12 18.37
CA THR A 551 -18.90 -14.55 19.13
C THR A 551 -18.72 -13.62 20.31
N GLU A 552 -18.70 -14.15 21.53
CA GLU A 552 -18.43 -13.40 22.76
C GLU A 552 -17.03 -13.72 23.25
N VAL A 553 -16.19 -12.71 23.44
CA VAL A 553 -14.82 -12.85 23.92
C VAL A 553 -14.71 -12.17 25.28
N ASN A 554 -14.38 -12.95 26.30
CA ASN A 554 -14.06 -12.40 27.61
C ASN A 554 -12.55 -12.56 27.84
N THR A 555 -11.88 -11.43 27.92
CA THR A 555 -10.42 -11.35 27.99
C THR A 555 -10.02 -10.08 28.73
N TYR A 556 -8.76 -9.98 29.14
CA TYR A 556 -8.30 -8.73 29.71
C TYR A 556 -7.94 -7.70 28.63
N HIS A 557 -7.96 -6.44 29.03
CA HIS A 557 -7.69 -5.31 28.17
C HIS A 557 -6.50 -4.53 28.69
N LYS A 558 -5.59 -4.17 27.78
CA LYS A 558 -4.44 -3.31 28.08
C LYS A 558 -4.71 -1.91 27.51
N PRO A 559 -4.56 -0.83 28.30
CA PRO A 559 -4.69 0.52 27.75
C PRO A 559 -3.61 0.77 26.68
N LEU A 560 -4.02 1.48 25.61
CA LEU A 560 -3.09 1.95 24.58
C LEU A 560 -2.44 3.25 25.06
N VAL A 561 -1.43 3.14 25.90
CA VAL A 561 -0.62 4.27 26.32
C VAL A 561 0.46 4.52 25.29
N THR A 562 0.35 5.63 24.57
CA THR A 562 1.37 6.07 23.61
C THR A 562 2.26 7.13 24.24
N CYS A 563 3.56 7.07 23.98
CA CYS A 563 4.50 8.13 24.31
C CYS A 563 4.62 9.09 23.13
N GLY A 564 5.00 10.33 23.41
CA GLY A 564 5.19 11.32 22.36
C GLY A 564 5.31 12.74 22.90
N ARG A 565 5.76 13.62 22.04
CA ARG A 565 5.98 15.05 22.34
C ARG A 565 4.65 15.78 22.53
N ALA A 566 4.71 16.96 23.12
CA ALA A 566 3.67 17.94 22.95
C ALA A 566 3.91 18.73 21.66
N SER A 567 2.85 19.06 20.93
CA SER A 567 2.96 19.91 19.75
C SER A 567 1.79 20.90 19.65
N ILE A 568 2.06 22.04 19.03
CA ILE A 568 1.11 23.13 18.88
C ILE A 568 1.06 23.49 17.40
N ALA A 569 -0.15 23.51 16.82
CA ALA A 569 -0.36 23.88 15.44
C ALA A 569 -1.45 24.94 15.33
N PHE A 570 -1.12 26.11 14.78
CA PHE A 570 -2.05 27.22 14.58
C PHE A 570 -1.64 28.12 13.42
N SER A 571 -2.61 28.83 12.84
CA SER A 571 -2.32 29.93 11.93
C SER A 571 -2.07 31.21 12.75
N GLY A 572 -1.00 31.92 12.43
CA GLY A 572 -0.60 33.11 13.17
C GLY A 572 -1.56 34.28 13.04
N ASP A 573 -2.53 34.22 12.10
CA ASP A 573 -3.62 35.16 11.94
C ASP A 573 -4.91 34.74 12.65
N GLU A 574 -4.94 33.54 13.23
CA GLU A 574 -6.09 32.95 13.92
C GLU A 574 -5.95 32.96 15.44
N PHE A 575 -4.81 32.51 15.93
CA PHE A 575 -4.51 32.41 17.33
C PHE A 575 -3.13 33.01 17.65
N GLU A 576 -2.99 33.51 18.83
CA GLU A 576 -1.73 33.85 19.48
C GLU A 576 -1.48 32.84 20.60
N ALA A 577 -0.27 32.27 20.64
CA ALA A 577 0.20 31.46 21.74
C ALA A 577 1.22 32.28 22.58
N GLY A 578 0.97 32.33 23.86
CA GLY A 578 1.83 33.00 24.84
C GLY A 578 2.74 31.99 25.55
N GLU A 579 2.88 32.18 26.87
CA GLU A 579 3.70 31.28 27.69
C GLU A 579 3.30 29.81 27.53
N ILE A 580 4.28 28.97 27.21
CA ILE A 580 4.13 27.53 27.01
C ILE A 580 4.99 26.85 28.07
N ALA A 581 4.41 25.95 28.84
CA ALA A 581 5.14 25.17 29.84
C ALA A 581 4.85 23.69 29.73
N LEU A 582 5.89 22.86 29.90
CA LEU A 582 5.81 21.43 30.01
C LEU A 582 6.24 21.05 31.44
N ASP A 583 5.37 20.36 32.18
CA ASP A 583 5.54 20.05 33.62
C ASP A 583 5.97 21.27 34.47
N GLY A 584 5.38 22.44 34.18
CA GLY A 584 5.69 23.70 34.84
C GLY A 584 6.97 24.40 34.36
N ALA A 585 7.82 23.74 33.58
CA ALA A 585 9.00 24.37 33.00
C ALA A 585 8.64 25.15 31.72
N VAL A 586 8.85 26.48 31.77
CA VAL A 586 8.59 27.37 30.62
C VAL A 586 9.57 27.01 29.48
N GLN A 587 9.01 26.81 28.32
CA GLN A 587 9.76 26.46 27.10
C GLN A 587 10.05 27.70 26.26
N SER A 588 11.29 27.79 25.76
CA SER A 588 11.63 28.82 24.77
C SER A 588 10.94 28.48 23.45
N ILE A 589 10.24 29.44 22.87
CA ILE A 589 9.63 29.32 21.55
C ILE A 589 10.75 29.34 20.51
N ILE A 590 11.17 28.18 20.02
CA ILE A 590 12.03 28.09 18.84
C ILE A 590 11.11 27.73 17.66
N PRO A 591 10.78 28.67 16.76
CA PRO A 591 10.03 28.31 15.57
C PRO A 591 10.89 27.42 14.67
N GLU A 592 10.46 26.18 14.41
CA GLU A 592 11.04 25.38 13.34
C GLU A 592 10.62 26.01 11.99
N LYS A 593 11.56 26.71 11.35
CA LYS A 593 11.49 27.31 10.01
C LYS A 593 10.34 28.31 9.75
N GLU A 594 10.74 29.47 9.26
CA GLU A 594 9.82 30.43 8.65
C GLU A 594 9.06 29.78 7.49
N GLU A 595 7.78 29.52 7.67
CA GLU A 595 6.87 29.19 6.58
C GLU A 595 6.34 30.49 5.94
N PRO A 596 5.97 30.41 4.63
CA PRO A 596 5.48 31.58 3.89
C PRO A 596 4.23 32.20 4.55
N PRO A 597 3.92 33.48 4.32
CA PRO A 597 2.78 34.17 4.90
C PRO A 597 1.47 33.39 4.72
N GLY A 598 0.76 33.11 5.82
CA GLY A 598 -0.48 32.32 5.87
C GLY A 598 -0.30 30.81 6.15
N GLY A 599 0.93 30.36 6.42
CA GLY A 599 1.21 28.96 6.80
C GLY A 599 0.83 28.63 8.25
N VAL A 600 0.58 27.35 8.53
CA VAL A 600 0.35 26.83 9.87
C VAL A 600 1.70 26.74 10.60
N LYS A 601 1.82 27.47 11.71
CA LYS A 601 2.97 27.37 12.61
C LYS A 601 2.87 26.06 13.37
N TYR A 602 3.94 25.29 13.36
CA TYR A 602 4.04 24.01 14.05
C TYR A 602 5.24 24.03 15.00
N MET A 603 5.00 23.65 16.26
CA MET A 603 6.03 23.60 17.29
C MET A 603 5.98 22.27 18.01
N GLN A 604 7.13 21.67 18.27
CA GLN A 604 7.27 20.45 19.06
C GLN A 604 8.02 20.71 20.35
N LEU A 605 7.57 20.10 21.45
CA LEU A 605 8.10 20.28 22.79
C LEU A 605 8.30 18.91 23.46
N GLY A 606 9.39 18.79 24.21
CA GLY A 606 9.68 17.59 24.98
C GLY A 606 10.27 16.45 24.17
N ASP A 607 10.38 15.29 24.81
CA ASP A 607 10.96 14.07 24.22
C ASP A 607 9.87 13.16 23.67
N SER A 608 10.17 12.45 22.60
CA SER A 608 9.26 11.47 21.98
C SER A 608 8.96 10.24 22.85
N MET A 609 9.72 10.03 23.94
CA MET A 609 9.56 8.90 24.86
C MET A 609 8.75 9.25 26.12
N ILE A 610 8.26 10.46 26.26
CA ILE A 610 7.48 10.88 27.43
C ILE A 610 6.02 10.45 27.28
N CYS A 611 5.46 9.77 28.27
CA CYS A 611 4.07 9.34 28.29
C CYS A 611 3.22 10.19 29.24
N ASN A 612 3.75 10.57 30.41
CA ASN A 612 3.07 11.28 31.47
C ASN A 612 3.66 12.67 31.64
N TYR A 613 2.89 13.69 31.39
CA TYR A 613 3.28 15.09 31.53
C TYR A 613 2.06 16.02 31.49
N THR A 614 2.29 17.27 31.80
CA THR A 614 1.29 18.33 31.71
C THR A 614 1.76 19.42 30.76
N LEU A 615 0.99 19.67 29.70
CA LEU A 615 1.17 20.78 28.79
C LEU A 615 0.29 21.96 29.28
N SER A 616 0.87 23.13 29.48
CA SER A 616 0.15 24.38 29.76
C SER A 616 0.47 25.41 28.68
N VAL A 617 -0.52 26.01 28.09
CA VAL A 617 -0.38 27.01 27.01
C VAL A 617 -1.33 28.18 27.27
N ARG A 618 -0.82 29.41 27.23
CA ARG A 618 -1.68 30.58 27.15
C ARG A 618 -2.05 30.85 25.71
N VAL A 619 -3.33 31.03 25.45
CA VAL A 619 -3.87 31.20 24.09
C VAL A 619 -4.81 32.40 24.04
N ARG A 620 -4.87 33.07 22.88
CA ARG A 620 -5.78 34.13 22.60
C ARG A 620 -6.25 34.06 21.15
N PRO A 621 -7.56 33.95 20.87
CA PRO A 621 -8.06 34.01 19.49
C PRO A 621 -7.92 35.43 18.96
N LEU A 622 -7.53 35.59 17.70
CA LEU A 622 -7.35 36.89 17.04
C LEU A 622 -8.58 37.30 16.21
N LYS A 623 -9.36 36.30 15.77
CA LYS A 623 -10.57 36.51 14.99
C LYS A 623 -11.68 35.56 15.42
N ARG A 624 -12.91 35.85 15.02
CA ARG A 624 -14.04 34.96 15.24
C ARG A 624 -13.92 33.73 14.32
N GLY A 625 -14.21 32.53 14.82
CA GLY A 625 -14.06 31.28 14.11
C GLY A 625 -12.63 30.76 13.99
N ALA A 626 -11.69 31.38 14.72
CA ALA A 626 -10.31 30.93 14.83
C ALA A 626 -10.21 29.48 15.31
N THR A 627 -9.23 28.72 14.80
CA THR A 627 -8.99 27.33 15.18
C THR A 627 -7.53 27.10 15.54
N MET A 628 -7.30 26.40 16.66
CA MET A 628 -5.98 25.95 17.10
C MET A 628 -6.01 24.47 17.44
N ARG A 629 -4.90 23.78 17.26
CA ARG A 629 -4.70 22.39 17.68
C ARG A 629 -3.55 22.30 18.65
N LEU A 630 -3.82 21.76 19.82
CA LEU A 630 -2.81 21.37 20.79
C LEU A 630 -2.76 19.84 20.82
N GLN A 631 -1.60 19.27 20.63
CA GLN A 631 -1.42 17.83 20.55
C GLN A 631 -0.51 17.37 21.69
N VAL A 632 -0.85 16.25 22.27
CA VAL A 632 -0.06 15.56 23.29
C VAL A 632 0.20 14.13 22.85
N ARG A 633 1.28 13.54 23.34
CA ARG A 633 1.72 12.20 22.92
C ARG A 633 1.85 12.07 21.39
N ASP A 634 2.33 13.14 20.76
CA ASP A 634 2.51 13.24 19.32
C ASP A 634 3.82 12.53 18.90
N ASN A 635 3.73 11.55 18.02
CA ASN A 635 4.90 10.86 17.47
C ASN A 635 5.72 11.72 16.50
N GLY A 636 5.28 12.94 16.18
CA GLY A 636 5.99 13.87 15.29
C GLY A 636 5.96 13.51 13.81
N LEU A 637 5.20 12.50 13.40
CA LEU A 637 5.09 12.11 12.00
C LEU A 637 4.01 12.92 11.26
N ASN A 638 3.97 12.81 9.94
CA ASN A 638 2.97 13.48 9.11
C ASN A 638 1.54 12.97 9.41
N ASP A 639 0.52 13.68 8.93
CA ASP A 639 -0.89 13.40 9.25
C ASP A 639 -1.34 11.98 8.92
N GLU A 640 -0.75 11.31 7.94
CA GLU A 640 -1.08 9.93 7.57
C GLU A 640 -0.51 8.88 8.53
N ARG A 641 0.53 9.24 9.28
CA ARG A 641 1.25 8.37 10.22
C ARG A 641 1.22 8.90 11.64
N ARG A 642 0.50 9.99 11.87
CA ARG A 642 0.46 10.65 13.17
C ARG A 642 -0.27 9.80 14.20
N SER A 643 0.35 9.66 15.36
CA SER A 643 -0.30 9.18 16.57
C SER A 643 -0.24 10.31 17.60
N ALA A 644 -1.40 10.80 18.00
CA ALA A 644 -1.48 11.89 18.99
C ALA A 644 -2.87 11.94 19.61
N VAL A 645 -2.97 12.57 20.78
CA VAL A 645 -4.24 13.09 21.30
C VAL A 645 -4.28 14.59 21.00
N SER A 646 -5.31 15.04 20.34
CA SER A 646 -5.44 16.42 19.85
C SER A 646 -6.63 17.11 20.52
N LEU A 647 -6.38 18.26 21.10
CA LEU A 647 -7.41 19.23 21.45
C LEU A 647 -7.60 20.16 20.26
N VAL A 648 -8.77 20.14 19.65
CA VAL A 648 -9.21 21.23 18.75
C VAL A 648 -9.89 22.27 19.59
N LEU A 649 -9.35 23.47 19.56
CA LEU A 649 -9.84 24.64 20.27
C LEU A 649 -10.30 25.65 19.23
N THR A 650 -11.54 26.12 19.40
CA THR A 650 -12.05 27.29 18.71
C THR A 650 -12.38 28.37 19.71
N ASP A 651 -12.72 29.58 19.25
CA ASP A 651 -13.20 30.66 20.12
C ASP A 651 -14.50 30.29 20.85
N THR A 652 -15.24 29.28 20.39
CA THR A 652 -16.58 28.90 20.93
C THR A 652 -16.71 27.48 21.42
N ALA A 653 -15.72 26.61 21.17
CA ALA A 653 -15.81 25.19 21.52
C ALA A 653 -14.46 24.52 21.68
N ALA A 654 -14.44 23.40 22.38
CA ALA A 654 -13.29 22.50 22.49
C ALA A 654 -13.71 21.04 22.30
N LEU A 655 -12.82 20.26 21.71
CA LEU A 655 -13.00 18.81 21.45
C LEU A 655 -11.67 18.08 21.57
N LEU A 656 -11.63 17.04 22.39
CA LEU A 656 -10.53 16.08 22.41
C LEU A 656 -10.82 14.93 21.46
N TYR A 657 -9.86 14.59 20.63
CA TYR A 657 -9.92 13.41 19.78
C TYR A 657 -8.55 12.74 19.67
N ARG A 658 -8.56 11.45 19.41
CA ARG A 658 -7.37 10.68 19.08
C ARG A 658 -7.13 10.72 17.58
N CYS A 659 -5.89 11.02 17.19
CA CYS A 659 -5.37 10.82 15.86
C CYS A 659 -4.66 9.46 15.78
N ALA A 660 -4.97 8.67 14.78
CA ALA A 660 -4.24 7.47 14.45
C ALA A 660 -4.17 7.37 12.92
N GLY A 661 -3.10 7.87 12.33
CA GLY A 661 -3.04 8.13 10.90
C GLY A 661 -4.16 9.05 10.47
N THR A 662 -4.97 8.62 9.50
CA THR A 662 -6.15 9.38 9.04
C THR A 662 -7.37 9.25 9.94
N LEU A 663 -7.36 8.32 10.89
CA LEU A 663 -8.46 8.15 11.85
C LEU A 663 -8.51 9.36 12.81
N ARG A 664 -9.72 9.89 13.02
CA ARG A 664 -10.04 10.92 13.99
C ARG A 664 -11.16 10.39 14.88
N GLN A 665 -10.77 9.86 16.03
CA GLN A 665 -11.72 9.27 17.01
C GLN A 665 -12.01 10.29 18.11
N PRO A 666 -13.24 10.84 18.23
CA PRO A 666 -13.59 11.68 19.34
C PRO A 666 -13.42 10.94 20.68
N LEU A 667 -12.73 11.55 21.61
CA LEU A 667 -12.58 11.07 22.99
C LEU A 667 -13.57 11.74 23.95
N THR A 668 -14.02 12.96 23.61
CA THR A 668 -15.04 13.69 24.36
C THR A 668 -16.17 14.13 23.42
N LYS A 669 -17.26 14.61 23.99
CA LYS A 669 -18.21 15.43 23.25
C LYS A 669 -17.63 16.83 23.05
N VAL A 670 -18.17 17.57 22.08
CA VAL A 670 -17.86 18.98 21.92
C VAL A 670 -18.33 19.75 23.19
N VAL A 671 -17.41 20.47 23.80
CA VAL A 671 -17.69 21.30 24.99
C VAL A 671 -17.76 22.74 24.53
N PRO A 672 -18.92 23.42 24.72
CA PRO A 672 -19.04 24.83 24.41
C PRO A 672 -18.21 25.66 25.40
N LEU A 673 -17.58 26.70 24.89
CA LEU A 673 -16.82 27.67 25.68
C LEU A 673 -16.90 29.05 24.99
N SER A 674 -16.33 30.07 25.60
CA SER A 674 -16.27 31.41 25.02
C SER A 674 -14.92 32.02 25.33
N LEU A 675 -14.04 32.06 24.32
CA LEU A 675 -12.74 32.72 24.43
C LEU A 675 -12.83 34.15 23.90
N SER A 676 -12.25 35.08 24.64
CA SER A 676 -12.21 36.48 24.24
C SER A 676 -10.93 36.79 23.46
N LYS A 677 -11.07 37.58 22.40
CA LYS A 677 -9.91 38.12 21.66
C LYS A 677 -9.10 39.15 22.50
N ASP A 678 -9.72 39.68 23.53
CA ASP A 678 -9.13 40.75 24.38
C ASP A 678 -8.51 40.19 25.67
N ALA A 679 -8.60 38.89 25.90
CA ALA A 679 -8.09 38.24 27.09
C ALA A 679 -7.35 36.91 26.76
N TRP A 680 -6.32 36.66 27.56
CA TRP A 680 -5.60 35.40 27.52
C TRP A 680 -6.33 34.32 28.32
N SER A 681 -6.48 33.16 27.74
CA SER A 681 -6.97 31.95 28.39
C SER A 681 -5.85 30.93 28.58
N THR A 682 -5.89 30.15 29.65
CA THR A 682 -4.91 29.10 29.92
C THR A 682 -5.53 27.76 29.60
N VAL A 683 -4.91 27.04 28.68
CA VAL A 683 -5.22 25.65 28.35
C VAL A 683 -4.22 24.74 29.04
N GLN A 684 -4.72 23.79 29.81
CA GLN A 684 -3.91 22.78 30.48
C GLN A 684 -4.37 21.40 30.08
N ILE A 685 -3.43 20.57 29.58
CA ILE A 685 -3.67 19.15 29.18
C ILE A 685 -2.75 18.29 30.02
N GLU A 686 -3.32 17.46 30.87
CA GLU A 686 -2.63 16.50 31.70
C GLU A 686 -2.75 15.10 31.11
N CYS A 687 -1.62 14.45 30.87
CA CYS A 687 -1.51 13.07 30.46
C CYS A 687 -1.08 12.21 31.65
N ARG A 688 -1.91 11.25 32.03
CA ARG A 688 -1.59 10.26 33.10
C ARG A 688 -2.05 8.89 32.65
N ASP A 689 -1.08 8.01 32.38
CA ASP A 689 -1.32 6.65 31.90
C ASP A 689 -2.38 6.62 30.79
N GLU A 690 -3.51 5.99 30.98
CA GLU A 690 -4.61 5.92 30.02
C GLU A 690 -5.52 7.14 29.99
N THR A 691 -5.36 8.09 30.90
CA THR A 691 -6.27 9.22 31.03
C THR A 691 -5.67 10.53 30.52
N ILE A 692 -6.52 11.32 29.92
CA ILE A 692 -6.22 12.69 29.47
C ILE A 692 -7.25 13.61 30.10
N ARG A 693 -6.78 14.58 30.89
CA ARG A 693 -7.59 15.65 31.46
C ARG A 693 -7.27 16.95 30.76
N CYS A 694 -8.28 17.70 30.45
CA CYS A 694 -8.12 19.01 29.82
C CYS A 694 -8.95 20.07 30.55
N ARG A 695 -8.31 21.19 30.87
CA ARG A 695 -8.94 22.37 31.47
C ARG A 695 -8.59 23.61 30.67
N ILE A 696 -9.61 24.44 30.45
CA ILE A 696 -9.47 25.73 29.76
C ILE A 696 -10.04 26.78 30.74
N ASP A 697 -9.16 27.53 31.38
CA ASP A 697 -9.47 28.41 32.51
C ASP A 697 -10.27 27.67 33.60
N ARG A 698 -11.58 27.96 33.73
CA ARG A 698 -12.49 27.31 34.66
C ARG A 698 -13.34 26.19 34.04
N VAL A 699 -13.19 25.96 32.71
CA VAL A 699 -13.97 24.94 32.00
C VAL A 699 -13.16 23.66 31.96
N GLU A 700 -13.67 22.62 32.57
CA GLU A 700 -13.08 21.27 32.47
C GLU A 700 -13.80 20.46 31.39
N LEU A 701 -13.04 19.85 30.51
CA LEU A 701 -13.54 18.86 29.55
C LEU A 701 -13.79 17.55 30.31
N PRO A 702 -14.74 16.71 29.86
CA PRO A 702 -14.86 15.36 30.37
C PRO A 702 -13.52 14.61 30.26
N GLU A 703 -13.15 13.89 31.32
CA GLU A 703 -11.95 13.06 31.32
C GLU A 703 -12.04 12.06 30.15
N ALA A 704 -10.99 12.01 29.35
CA ALA A 704 -10.88 11.11 28.23
C ALA A 704 -10.02 9.91 28.58
N THR A 705 -10.51 8.72 28.26
CA THR A 705 -9.75 7.46 28.41
C THR A 705 -9.29 6.99 27.05
N LEU A 706 -8.03 6.58 26.93
CA LEU A 706 -7.48 6.03 25.71
C LEU A 706 -8.10 4.65 25.40
N PRO A 707 -8.17 4.25 24.14
CA PRO A 707 -8.69 2.94 23.78
C PRO A 707 -7.82 1.80 24.34
N PHE A 708 -8.41 0.63 24.43
CA PHE A 708 -7.75 -0.58 24.92
C PHE A 708 -7.38 -1.52 23.79
N ILE A 709 -6.34 -2.30 24.03
CA ILE A 709 -5.98 -3.47 23.22
C ILE A 709 -6.44 -4.71 23.98
N SER A 710 -7.30 -5.50 23.38
CA SER A 710 -7.72 -6.79 23.94
C SER A 710 -6.60 -7.81 23.81
N SER A 711 -6.40 -8.63 24.84
CA SER A 711 -5.36 -9.69 24.80
C SER A 711 -5.68 -10.76 23.74
N LEU A 712 -6.96 -11.07 23.55
CA LEU A 712 -7.46 -11.88 22.45
C LEU A 712 -8.53 -11.12 21.65
N LEU A 713 -8.45 -11.26 20.34
CA LEU A 713 -9.53 -10.89 19.42
C LEU A 713 -9.93 -12.13 18.62
N SER A 714 -11.23 -12.31 18.40
CA SER A 714 -11.67 -13.46 17.60
C SER A 714 -12.90 -13.11 16.76
N VAL A 715 -13.04 -13.81 15.64
CA VAL A 715 -14.23 -13.81 14.80
C VAL A 715 -14.51 -15.26 14.36
N ALA A 716 -15.77 -15.66 14.36
CA ALA A 716 -16.17 -16.98 13.91
C ALA A 716 -17.16 -16.86 12.74
N THR A 717 -16.96 -17.69 11.73
CA THR A 717 -17.88 -17.84 10.60
C THR A 717 -18.28 -19.30 10.44
N TYR A 718 -19.45 -19.55 9.88
CA TYR A 718 -19.96 -20.89 9.59
C TYR A 718 -20.06 -21.11 8.08
N ASP A 719 -19.61 -22.25 7.63
CA ASP A 719 -19.81 -22.72 6.28
C ASP A 719 -20.84 -23.86 6.30
N PRO A 720 -22.08 -23.63 5.87
CA PRO A 720 -23.11 -24.63 5.88
C PRO A 720 -22.87 -25.80 4.93
N ASP A 721 -22.16 -25.58 3.81
CA ASP A 721 -21.87 -26.61 2.83
C ASP A 721 -20.92 -27.69 3.39
N THR A 722 -19.92 -27.27 4.16
CA THR A 722 -18.94 -28.16 4.79
C THR A 722 -19.24 -28.44 6.25
N LYS A 723 -20.33 -27.88 6.81
CA LYS A 723 -20.71 -27.95 8.24
C LYS A 723 -19.55 -27.58 9.16
N THR A 724 -18.79 -26.54 8.80
CA THR A 724 -17.55 -26.17 9.48
C THR A 724 -17.63 -24.77 10.08
N ILE A 725 -17.30 -24.64 11.36
CA ILE A 725 -17.04 -23.38 12.02
C ILE A 725 -15.58 -23.01 11.74
N ILE A 726 -15.33 -21.81 11.27
CA ILE A 726 -14.01 -21.24 11.05
C ILE A 726 -13.82 -20.15 12.09
N LEU A 727 -13.03 -20.45 13.12
CA LEU A 727 -12.70 -19.54 14.21
C LEU A 727 -11.31 -18.96 13.97
N LYS A 728 -11.21 -17.65 13.88
CA LYS A 728 -9.94 -16.91 13.82
C LYS A 728 -9.70 -16.26 15.16
N VAL A 729 -8.51 -16.46 15.73
CA VAL A 729 -8.10 -15.90 17.02
C VAL A 729 -6.75 -15.23 16.86
N VAL A 730 -6.64 -14.01 17.39
CA VAL A 730 -5.41 -13.24 17.41
C VAL A 730 -5.01 -13.01 18.86
N ASN A 731 -3.85 -13.54 19.25
CA ASN A 731 -3.24 -13.26 20.54
C ASN A 731 -2.27 -12.10 20.39
N THR A 732 -2.62 -10.95 20.94
CA THR A 732 -1.83 -9.71 20.88
C THR A 732 -0.74 -9.63 21.93
N THR A 733 -0.67 -10.59 22.86
CA THR A 733 0.20 -10.59 24.02
C THR A 733 1.52 -11.34 23.79
N MET A 734 2.43 -11.20 24.72
CA MET A 734 3.74 -11.85 24.73
C MET A 734 3.76 -13.17 25.50
N HIS A 735 2.60 -13.65 25.93
CA HIS A 735 2.46 -14.92 26.65
C HIS A 735 1.35 -15.78 26.03
N GLU A 736 1.38 -17.06 26.36
CA GLU A 736 0.38 -18.01 25.94
C GLU A 736 -0.94 -17.74 26.68
N GLU A 737 -2.03 -17.52 25.94
CA GLU A 737 -3.36 -17.26 26.48
C GLU A 737 -4.18 -18.55 26.54
N TRP A 738 -4.36 -19.09 27.76
CA TRP A 738 -5.21 -20.26 27.98
C TRP A 738 -6.68 -19.88 28.01
N THR A 739 -7.40 -20.39 27.03
CA THR A 739 -8.76 -19.96 26.70
C THR A 739 -9.72 -21.14 26.81
N SER A 740 -10.87 -20.89 27.40
CA SER A 740 -12.04 -21.76 27.36
C SER A 740 -12.84 -21.48 26.11
N LEU A 741 -12.97 -22.45 25.21
CA LEU A 741 -13.75 -22.34 24.00
C LEU A 741 -15.05 -23.16 24.12
N ASP A 742 -16.17 -22.48 24.07
CA ASP A 742 -17.52 -23.07 24.14
C ASP A 742 -18.31 -22.83 22.84
N VAL A 743 -18.99 -23.85 22.36
CA VAL A 743 -19.84 -23.79 21.16
C VAL A 743 -21.27 -24.15 21.59
N LYS A 744 -22.14 -23.14 21.58
CA LYS A 744 -23.55 -23.29 21.92
C LYS A 744 -24.38 -23.78 20.74
N GLY A 745 -25.44 -24.52 21.01
CA GLY A 745 -26.44 -24.97 20.03
C GLY A 745 -26.07 -26.25 19.29
N ARG A 746 -24.80 -26.55 19.06
CA ARG A 746 -24.39 -27.80 18.38
C ARG A 746 -23.08 -28.34 18.95
N LYS A 747 -22.93 -29.67 18.86
CA LYS A 747 -21.68 -30.34 19.24
C LYS A 747 -20.67 -30.27 18.07
N VAL A 748 -19.42 -30.10 18.39
CA VAL A 748 -18.30 -30.18 17.40
C VAL A 748 -17.54 -31.49 17.56
N GLU A 749 -16.88 -31.92 16.49
CA GLU A 749 -15.98 -33.06 16.51
C GLU A 749 -14.81 -32.81 17.48
N ASP A 750 -14.16 -33.88 17.92
CA ASP A 750 -12.98 -33.77 18.79
C ASP A 750 -11.71 -33.51 17.99
N GLU A 751 -11.75 -33.72 16.69
CA GLU A 751 -10.66 -33.39 15.76
C GLU A 751 -10.94 -32.06 15.06
N ALA A 752 -9.89 -31.26 14.95
CA ALA A 752 -9.93 -29.98 14.28
C ALA A 752 -8.68 -29.76 13.42
N GLU A 753 -8.80 -28.98 12.38
CA GLU A 753 -7.68 -28.48 11.61
C GLU A 753 -7.24 -27.14 12.20
N LEU A 754 -5.94 -27.03 12.49
CA LEU A 754 -5.28 -25.84 13.00
C LEU A 754 -4.37 -25.28 11.90
N LEU A 755 -4.50 -23.98 11.65
CA LEU A 755 -3.53 -23.19 10.90
C LEU A 755 -3.05 -22.06 11.78
N GLN A 756 -1.72 -22.00 12.03
CA GLN A 756 -1.14 -21.10 13.01
C GLN A 756 0.08 -20.38 12.49
N LEU A 757 0.13 -19.08 12.71
CA LEU A 757 1.27 -18.21 12.47
C LEU A 757 1.69 -17.62 13.82
N SER A 758 2.91 -17.92 14.28
CA SER A 758 3.44 -17.42 15.54
C SER A 758 4.96 -17.31 15.44
N ALA A 759 5.50 -16.21 15.91
CA ALA A 759 6.92 -15.97 16.04
C ALA A 759 7.18 -14.83 17.05
N ARG A 760 8.46 -14.54 17.35
CA ARG A 760 8.82 -13.35 18.11
C ARG A 760 8.38 -12.09 17.36
N PRO A 761 8.03 -11.01 18.06
CA PRO A 761 7.49 -9.77 17.42
C PRO A 761 8.39 -9.21 16.33
N GLU A 762 9.70 -9.21 16.53
CA GLU A 762 10.70 -8.66 15.61
C GLU A 762 11.01 -9.60 14.43
N SER A 763 10.51 -10.84 14.44
CA SER A 763 10.79 -11.82 13.40
C SER A 763 10.22 -11.39 12.06
N ARG A 764 11.02 -11.55 11.02
CA ARG A 764 10.67 -11.21 9.63
C ARG A 764 11.27 -12.20 8.65
N ASN A 765 10.68 -12.26 7.46
CA ASN A 765 11.22 -13.01 6.34
C ASN A 765 12.19 -12.15 5.54
N THR A 766 13.27 -12.75 5.06
CA THR A 766 14.32 -12.07 4.29
C THR A 766 14.75 -12.94 3.11
N PHE A 767 15.49 -12.41 2.15
CA PHE A 767 16.01 -13.19 1.02
C PHE A 767 16.97 -14.32 1.42
N LYS A 768 17.60 -14.23 2.61
CA LYS A 768 18.42 -15.32 3.16
C LYS A 768 17.58 -16.37 3.85
N HIS A 769 16.49 -15.94 4.46
CA HIS A 769 15.58 -16.78 5.26
C HIS A 769 14.13 -16.45 4.91
N PRO A 770 13.64 -16.88 3.73
CA PRO A 770 12.33 -16.46 3.22
C PRO A 770 11.14 -17.08 3.98
N ASP A 771 11.37 -18.15 4.71
CA ASP A 771 10.36 -18.94 5.43
C ASP A 771 10.57 -18.96 6.95
N SER A 772 11.28 -17.97 7.52
CA SER A 772 11.48 -17.87 8.98
C SER A 772 10.16 -17.77 9.75
N VAL A 773 9.20 -17.07 9.15
CA VAL A 773 7.84 -16.91 9.66
C VAL A 773 6.88 -17.39 8.60
N LYS A 774 6.27 -18.55 8.81
CA LYS A 774 5.27 -19.13 7.91
C LYS A 774 4.18 -19.86 8.68
N PRO A 775 2.96 -19.94 8.14
CA PRO A 775 1.89 -20.68 8.77
C PRO A 775 2.20 -22.18 8.86
N VAL A 776 1.90 -22.77 9.99
CA VAL A 776 1.98 -24.21 10.23
C VAL A 776 0.57 -24.78 10.24
N ARG A 777 0.32 -25.82 9.45
CA ARG A 777 -0.96 -26.53 9.39
C ARG A 777 -0.79 -27.88 10.07
N GLN A 778 -1.73 -28.24 10.95
CA GLN A 778 -1.74 -29.52 11.65
C GLN A 778 -3.15 -29.93 12.04
N ALA A 779 -3.40 -31.24 12.13
CA ALA A 779 -4.58 -31.77 12.77
C ALA A 779 -4.34 -31.81 14.29
N ILE A 780 -5.30 -31.38 15.06
CA ILE A 780 -5.27 -31.42 16.51
C ILE A 780 -6.48 -32.18 17.04
N ARG A 781 -6.33 -32.81 18.19
CA ARG A 781 -7.41 -33.51 18.89
C ARG A 781 -7.62 -32.89 20.25
N PHE A 782 -8.85 -32.43 20.47
CA PHE A 782 -9.24 -31.91 21.77
C PHE A 782 -9.61 -33.05 22.73
N PRO A 783 -9.35 -32.92 24.04
CA PRO A 783 -9.92 -33.81 25.03
C PRO A 783 -11.47 -33.78 24.96
N MET A 784 -12.10 -34.89 25.29
CA MET A 784 -13.58 -34.94 25.32
C MET A 784 -14.21 -33.98 26.34
N GLN A 785 -13.42 -33.29 27.10
CA GLN A 785 -13.84 -32.29 28.08
C GLN A 785 -14.45 -31.05 27.44
N ARG A 786 -15.58 -30.59 27.89
CA ARG A 786 -16.23 -29.34 27.48
C ARG A 786 -16.35 -28.41 28.68
N PRO A 787 -16.11 -27.10 28.50
CA PRO A 787 -15.62 -26.43 27.31
C PRO A 787 -14.21 -26.86 26.87
N ILE A 788 -13.88 -26.71 25.59
CA ILE A 788 -12.54 -27.00 25.04
C ILE A 788 -11.54 -26.02 25.66
N ARG A 789 -10.40 -26.53 26.15
CA ARG A 789 -9.31 -25.68 26.62
C ARG A 789 -8.20 -25.69 25.59
N TYR A 790 -7.76 -24.49 25.16
CA TYR A 790 -6.69 -24.30 24.22
C TYR A 790 -5.79 -23.13 24.60
N GLY A 791 -4.47 -23.33 24.54
CA GLY A 791 -3.49 -22.27 24.75
C GLY A 791 -3.08 -21.62 23.43
N PHE A 792 -3.51 -20.37 23.20
CA PHE A 792 -3.08 -19.60 22.03
C PHE A 792 -1.67 -19.07 22.26
N PRO A 793 -0.70 -19.42 21.38
CA PRO A 793 0.69 -18.98 21.56
C PRO A 793 0.83 -17.47 21.62
N PRO A 794 1.93 -16.95 22.21
CA PRO A 794 2.19 -15.52 22.23
C PRO A 794 2.34 -14.95 20.82
N ASN A 795 1.88 -13.73 20.63
CA ASN A 795 2.03 -12.97 19.40
C ASN A 795 1.70 -13.82 18.17
N SER A 796 0.43 -14.27 18.08
CA SER A 796 0.02 -15.29 17.11
C SER A 796 -1.31 -14.98 16.44
N VAL A 797 -1.48 -15.61 15.27
CA VAL A 797 -2.72 -15.70 14.52
C VAL A 797 -3.05 -17.18 14.34
N THR A 798 -4.20 -17.58 14.83
CA THR A 798 -4.65 -18.99 14.82
C THR A 798 -6.00 -19.10 14.13
N ILE A 799 -6.12 -20.03 13.20
CA ILE A 799 -7.39 -20.42 12.58
C ILE A 799 -7.70 -21.87 12.98
N LEU A 800 -8.86 -22.08 13.59
CA LEU A 800 -9.41 -23.38 13.93
C LEU A 800 -10.60 -23.68 13.03
N ARG A 801 -10.59 -24.84 12.39
CA ARG A 801 -11.70 -25.36 11.63
C ARG A 801 -12.35 -26.50 12.41
N LEU A 802 -13.52 -26.23 12.97
CA LEU A 802 -14.26 -27.15 13.84
C LEU A 802 -15.44 -27.71 13.06
N LYS A 803 -15.47 -29.01 12.82
CA LYS A 803 -16.61 -29.67 12.20
C LYS A 803 -17.75 -29.83 13.19
N VAL A 804 -18.94 -29.49 12.76
CA VAL A 804 -20.18 -29.64 13.54
C VAL A 804 -20.68 -31.06 13.36
N LYS A 805 -20.96 -31.76 14.50
CA LYS A 805 -21.60 -33.08 14.49
C LYS A 805 -23.04 -32.95 14.04
N GLU A 806 -23.54 -33.97 13.34
CA GLU A 806 -24.93 -34.08 12.95
C GLU A 806 -25.86 -34.23 14.16
#